data_584adfc1eeebda84d5617f81afef3515
#
_entry.id   584adfc1eeebda84d5617f81afef3515
#
_cell.length_a   1.000
_cell.length_b   1.000
_cell.length_c   1.000
_cell.angle_alpha   90.00
_cell.angle_beta   90.00
_cell.angle_gamma   90.00
#
_symmetry.space_group_name_H-M   'P 1'
#
loop_
_entity.id
_entity.type
_entity.pdbx_description
1 polymer ?
#
loop_
_entity_poly.entity_id
_entity_poly.type
_entity_poly.pdbx_seq_one_letter_code
_entity_poly.pdbx_strand_id
1 'polypeptide(L)'
;MFNDNVEERYALAIERIKEIAEEPGLKTDGFADYFKCIAAFILKMDKLAADLKADVFRDYSLEEYKNLNTGLYEDVIGKAYETSYANPAYAASKLGLSEGRLLSFLYVEIRGMIVYAYEGRMAEMTALMELFVEVYCMCASTEEDCGKPDYKQMKESVYWYVSDYSDDLMEYRVRELLDPELDFATKIIMESDLTDVRYLYRFGEYVTDNEIKTAEYLNSLSEEEIQKMADTFTEGYRIGFELTGKDLSKKKTVNIRYCLGFERLVRAEIKNFEKLGLKPTIYRAAVNTINKRLNIKVGYYGANPNKQMDFDHRFDNALYMDGEFVERKTGALKLAYEKNKELAAVHGGPAVMEVFGEVPFEPQIKSEALTLDAKQQKLSVKYSNDAGSIVNEYIKGEERSFTIIAYPIPEIGENFEEIFEGTVKINTLDYNKYKAIQQALIDVLDTAQYVEVKGANGNCTDMKVSIMKITDHKTQTVFENCLADVNIPLGEVFTSPVLKKTTGVLNVSSVYLNDIKFNNLTVWFEDGFVKDYTCTNFDDEAKNRELFKANVLYDHETLPLGEFAIGTNTTAYVFANKHDIVYKLPILIVEKMGPHFAVGDTCYSRAEDVYVTNPDGKEIISRDNEVSLLRKTEPDKAYYNCHTDITIPYDEIGNITVVAEDGTRTDLIKNGRFVLDGTLALNDAFLTEL
;
A
#
# COMPACT_ATOMS: atom_id res chain seq x y z
N MET A 1 3.87 -15.94 -28.00
CA MET A 1 5.25 -15.41 -28.10
C MET A 1 5.99 -15.50 -26.78
N PHE A 2 5.43 -15.04 -25.66
CA PHE A 2 6.05 -15.08 -24.33
C PHE A 2 6.43 -16.50 -23.88
N ASN A 3 5.55 -17.47 -24.03
CA ASN A 3 5.75 -18.87 -23.63
C ASN A 3 6.20 -19.81 -24.78
N ASP A 4 6.39 -19.30 -25.99
CA ASP A 4 6.76 -20.14 -27.13
C ASP A 4 8.25 -20.50 -27.07
N ASN A 5 8.58 -21.79 -27.17
CA ASN A 5 9.96 -22.31 -27.19
C ASN A 5 10.85 -21.78 -26.05
N VAL A 6 10.27 -21.55 -24.87
CA VAL A 6 10.97 -20.90 -23.73
C VAL A 6 12.28 -21.62 -23.38
N GLU A 7 12.28 -22.94 -23.33
CA GLU A 7 13.48 -23.71 -22.94
C GLU A 7 14.65 -23.51 -23.93
N GLU A 8 14.36 -23.48 -25.26
CA GLU A 8 15.37 -23.25 -26.28
C GLU A 8 15.87 -21.80 -26.25
N ARG A 9 14.97 -20.83 -26.16
CA ARG A 9 15.30 -19.40 -26.02
C ARG A 9 16.14 -19.13 -24.78
N TYR A 10 15.75 -19.73 -23.65
CA TYR A 10 16.51 -19.65 -22.39
C TYR A 10 17.94 -20.16 -22.57
N ALA A 11 18.11 -21.35 -23.15
CA ALA A 11 19.42 -21.95 -23.35
C ALA A 11 20.31 -21.09 -24.25
N LEU A 12 19.78 -20.55 -25.38
CA LEU A 12 20.51 -19.68 -26.28
C LEU A 12 20.90 -18.35 -25.60
N ALA A 13 20.00 -17.76 -24.80
CA ALA A 13 20.30 -16.53 -24.07
C ALA A 13 21.42 -16.77 -23.04
N ILE A 14 21.37 -17.86 -22.28
CA ILE A 14 22.42 -18.21 -21.30
C ILE A 14 23.77 -18.45 -21.99
N GLU A 15 23.81 -19.11 -23.15
CA GLU A 15 25.04 -19.31 -23.90
C GLU A 15 25.68 -17.97 -24.28
N ARG A 16 24.87 -17.03 -24.79
CA ARG A 16 25.33 -15.69 -25.14
C ARG A 16 25.79 -14.88 -23.93
N ILE A 17 25.06 -14.98 -22.80
CA ILE A 17 25.40 -14.28 -21.57
C ILE A 17 26.72 -14.80 -20.96
N LYS A 18 27.04 -16.08 -21.10
CA LYS A 18 28.35 -16.63 -20.70
C LYS A 18 29.50 -15.98 -21.46
N GLU A 19 29.34 -15.83 -22.78
CA GLU A 19 30.33 -15.14 -23.60
C GLU A 19 30.54 -13.68 -23.13
N ILE A 20 29.43 -12.96 -22.88
CA ILE A 20 29.49 -11.56 -22.39
C ILE A 20 30.17 -11.46 -21.01
N ALA A 21 29.95 -12.42 -20.13
CA ALA A 21 30.56 -12.44 -18.81
C ALA A 21 32.07 -12.66 -18.86
N GLU A 22 32.53 -13.51 -19.79
CA GLU A 22 33.96 -13.81 -19.94
C GLU A 22 34.69 -12.67 -20.67
N GLU A 23 34.16 -12.26 -21.80
CA GLU A 23 34.79 -11.23 -22.65
C GLU A 23 33.71 -10.39 -23.35
N PRO A 24 33.27 -9.27 -22.77
CA PRO A 24 32.18 -8.46 -23.33
C PRO A 24 32.52 -7.82 -24.70
N GLY A 25 33.79 -7.85 -25.13
CA GLY A 25 34.20 -7.35 -26.42
C GLY A 25 34.07 -5.84 -26.64
N LEU A 26 33.70 -5.11 -25.60
CA LEU A 26 33.52 -3.66 -25.64
C LEU A 26 34.83 -2.93 -25.33
N LYS A 27 35.10 -1.83 -26.03
CA LYS A 27 36.35 -1.04 -25.86
C LYS A 27 36.20 0.05 -24.81
N THR A 28 34.95 0.48 -24.53
CA THR A 28 34.64 1.50 -23.55
C THR A 28 34.51 0.86 -22.16
N ASP A 29 35.48 1.07 -21.29
CA ASP A 29 35.61 0.41 -19.98
C ASP A 29 34.32 0.42 -19.15
N GLY A 30 33.62 1.55 -19.07
CA GLY A 30 32.38 1.66 -18.29
C GLY A 30 31.27 0.73 -18.77
N PHE A 31 31.07 0.59 -20.07
CA PHE A 31 30.09 -0.33 -20.66
C PHE A 31 30.52 -1.78 -20.51
N ALA A 32 31.81 -2.07 -20.74
CA ALA A 32 32.34 -3.42 -20.55
C ALA A 32 32.13 -3.89 -19.11
N ASP A 33 32.46 -3.06 -18.13
CA ASP A 33 32.26 -3.35 -16.70
C ASP A 33 30.77 -3.58 -16.36
N TYR A 34 29.87 -2.74 -16.90
CA TYR A 34 28.41 -2.89 -16.72
C TYR A 34 27.94 -4.26 -17.22
N PHE A 35 28.17 -4.56 -18.48
CA PHE A 35 27.67 -5.81 -19.07
C PHE A 35 28.28 -7.05 -18.44
N LYS A 36 29.56 -7.01 -18.07
CA LYS A 36 30.21 -8.10 -17.33
C LYS A 36 29.58 -8.31 -15.94
N CYS A 37 29.34 -7.23 -15.22
CA CYS A 37 28.71 -7.27 -13.89
C CYS A 37 27.29 -7.89 -13.96
N ILE A 38 26.47 -7.39 -14.89
CA ILE A 38 25.07 -7.84 -14.99
C ILE A 38 24.98 -9.27 -15.56
N ALA A 39 25.84 -9.63 -16.54
CA ALA A 39 25.93 -11.00 -17.03
C ALA A 39 26.27 -11.98 -15.90
N ALA A 40 27.24 -11.64 -15.03
CA ALA A 40 27.57 -12.45 -13.86
C ALA A 40 26.39 -12.60 -12.90
N PHE A 41 25.61 -11.53 -12.69
CA PHE A 41 24.39 -11.61 -11.88
C PHE A 41 23.34 -12.53 -12.52
N ILE A 42 23.09 -12.44 -13.81
CA ILE A 42 22.14 -13.32 -14.52
C ILE A 42 22.57 -14.79 -14.40
N LEU A 43 23.86 -15.09 -14.58
CA LEU A 43 24.38 -16.46 -14.42
C LEU A 43 24.25 -16.97 -12.99
N LYS A 44 24.36 -16.08 -11.99
CA LYS A 44 24.06 -16.41 -10.57
C LYS A 44 22.58 -16.79 -10.41
N MET A 45 21.66 -16.12 -11.11
CA MET A 45 20.22 -16.45 -11.08
C MET A 45 19.90 -17.75 -11.82
N ASP A 46 20.56 -18.03 -12.94
CA ASP A 46 20.46 -19.31 -13.63
C ASP A 46 20.87 -20.47 -12.72
N LYS A 47 22.03 -20.31 -12.05
CA LYS A 47 22.48 -21.29 -11.05
C LYS A 47 21.51 -21.45 -9.89
N LEU A 48 20.98 -20.34 -9.35
CA LEU A 48 19.98 -20.35 -8.27
C LEU A 48 18.74 -21.14 -8.70
N ALA A 49 18.20 -20.91 -9.88
CA ALA A 49 17.04 -21.62 -10.41
C ALA A 49 17.31 -23.14 -10.55
N ALA A 50 18.50 -23.52 -11.03
CA ALA A 50 18.92 -24.91 -11.14
C ALA A 50 19.06 -25.57 -9.75
N ASP A 51 19.68 -24.89 -8.79
CA ASP A 51 19.89 -25.38 -7.42
C ASP A 51 18.54 -25.54 -6.68
N LEU A 52 17.60 -24.60 -6.84
CA LEU A 52 16.24 -24.70 -6.29
C LEU A 52 15.48 -25.89 -6.90
N LYS A 53 15.55 -26.09 -8.20
CA LYS A 53 14.92 -27.24 -8.89
C LYS A 53 15.50 -28.58 -8.43
N ALA A 54 16.80 -28.60 -8.11
CA ALA A 54 17.50 -29.79 -7.60
C ALA A 54 17.39 -29.96 -6.09
N ASP A 55 16.66 -29.07 -5.39
CA ASP A 55 16.47 -29.09 -3.93
C ASP A 55 17.80 -29.08 -3.13
N VAL A 56 18.81 -28.37 -3.64
CA VAL A 56 20.17 -28.31 -3.08
C VAL A 56 20.16 -27.71 -1.67
N PHE A 57 19.22 -26.81 -1.39
CA PHE A 57 19.16 -26.03 -0.14
C PHE A 57 18.45 -26.75 1.00
N ARG A 58 17.89 -27.94 0.78
CA ARG A 58 17.10 -28.69 1.79
C ARG A 58 17.79 -28.79 3.15
N ASP A 59 19.06 -29.11 3.15
CA ASP A 59 19.82 -29.41 4.37
C ASP A 59 20.65 -28.20 4.86
N TYR A 60 20.44 -27.01 4.28
CA TYR A 60 21.11 -25.78 4.71
C TYR A 60 20.76 -25.44 6.15
N SER A 61 21.76 -25.07 6.94
CA SER A 61 21.58 -24.42 8.24
C SER A 61 20.99 -23.03 8.07
N LEU A 62 20.47 -22.46 9.15
CA LEU A 62 19.95 -21.08 9.14
C LEU A 62 21.02 -20.08 8.69
N GLU A 63 22.28 -20.27 9.09
CA GLU A 63 23.38 -19.41 8.72
C GLU A 63 23.70 -19.50 7.21
N GLU A 64 23.65 -20.71 6.62
CA GLU A 64 23.84 -20.88 5.19
C GLU A 64 22.70 -20.22 4.38
N TYR A 65 21.43 -20.30 4.87
CA TYR A 65 20.34 -19.56 4.27
C TYR A 65 20.50 -18.04 4.39
N LYS A 66 20.94 -17.52 5.54
CA LYS A 66 21.23 -16.09 5.73
C LYS A 66 22.31 -15.63 4.74
N ASN A 67 23.38 -16.40 4.60
CA ASN A 67 24.47 -16.08 3.68
C ASN A 67 24.04 -16.12 2.21
N LEU A 68 23.24 -17.12 1.81
CA LEU A 68 22.66 -17.19 0.47
C LEU A 68 21.79 -15.97 0.20
N ASN A 69 20.87 -15.66 1.11
CA ASN A 69 19.92 -14.55 0.97
C ASN A 69 20.65 -13.20 0.91
N THR A 70 21.54 -12.93 1.85
CA THR A 70 22.37 -11.71 1.84
C THR A 70 23.16 -11.59 0.54
N GLY A 71 23.74 -12.70 0.07
CA GLY A 71 24.49 -12.72 -1.18
C GLY A 71 23.67 -12.34 -2.41
N LEU A 72 22.36 -12.60 -2.43
CA LEU A 72 21.47 -12.19 -3.55
C LEU A 72 21.24 -10.67 -3.61
N TYR A 73 21.43 -9.98 -2.50
CA TYR A 73 21.20 -8.54 -2.37
C TYR A 73 22.45 -7.73 -2.02
N GLU A 74 23.63 -8.37 -1.98
CA GLU A 74 24.89 -7.78 -1.52
C GLU A 74 25.29 -6.47 -2.20
N ASP A 75 24.91 -6.31 -3.48
CA ASP A 75 25.21 -5.14 -4.31
C ASP A 75 24.33 -3.92 -4.03
N VAL A 76 23.22 -4.10 -3.29
CA VAL A 76 22.28 -3.00 -2.98
C VAL A 76 22.12 -2.73 -1.49
N ILE A 77 22.61 -3.62 -0.61
CA ILE A 77 22.51 -3.45 0.85
C ILE A 77 23.44 -2.34 1.34
N GLY A 78 22.89 -1.40 2.10
CA GLY A 78 23.68 -0.37 2.78
C GLY A 78 24.57 0.43 1.84
N LYS A 79 25.86 0.54 2.16
CA LYS A 79 26.83 1.32 1.37
C LYS A 79 27.19 0.70 0.02
N ALA A 80 26.93 -0.58 -0.20
CA ALA A 80 27.21 -1.20 -1.49
C ALA A 80 26.39 -0.56 -2.61
N TYR A 81 25.21 -0.06 -2.30
CA TYR A 81 24.37 0.69 -3.25
C TYR A 81 25.07 1.93 -3.83
N GLU A 82 25.98 2.57 -3.11
CA GLU A 82 26.70 3.77 -3.58
C GLU A 82 27.51 3.49 -4.85
N THR A 83 27.95 2.24 -5.03
CA THR A 83 28.76 1.79 -6.17
C THR A 83 28.07 0.71 -7.02
N SER A 84 26.79 0.52 -6.84
CA SER A 84 25.96 -0.39 -7.64
C SER A 84 25.46 0.29 -8.91
N TYR A 85 25.39 -0.45 -10.02
CA TYR A 85 24.70 0.01 -11.23
C TYR A 85 23.18 0.16 -11.05
N ALA A 86 22.59 -0.38 -9.99
CA ALA A 86 21.23 -0.07 -9.56
C ALA A 86 21.08 1.35 -8.99
N ASN A 87 22.18 2.07 -8.73
CA ASN A 87 22.16 3.47 -8.31
C ASN A 87 22.28 4.38 -9.54
N PRO A 88 21.23 5.16 -9.89
CA PRO A 88 21.24 5.99 -11.10
C PRO A 88 22.36 7.02 -11.12
N ALA A 89 22.80 7.55 -9.95
CA ALA A 89 23.92 8.49 -9.89
C ALA A 89 25.26 7.79 -10.22
N TYR A 90 25.48 6.59 -9.68
CA TYR A 90 26.68 5.81 -10.01
C TYR A 90 26.67 5.41 -11.49
N ALA A 91 25.59 4.84 -11.99
CA ALA A 91 25.44 4.45 -13.37
C ALA A 91 25.67 5.63 -14.32
N ALA A 92 25.08 6.79 -14.05
CA ALA A 92 25.27 8.00 -14.83
C ALA A 92 26.74 8.47 -14.82
N SER A 93 27.44 8.34 -13.69
CA SER A 93 28.86 8.72 -13.58
C SER A 93 29.77 7.85 -14.43
N LYS A 94 29.40 6.60 -14.70
CA LYS A 94 30.17 5.63 -15.50
C LYS A 94 29.80 5.61 -16.98
N LEU A 95 28.52 5.78 -17.29
CA LEU A 95 27.94 5.49 -18.60
C LEU A 95 27.41 6.74 -19.33
N GLY A 96 27.36 7.88 -18.65
CA GLY A 96 26.66 9.07 -19.11
C GLY A 96 25.23 9.16 -18.58
N LEU A 97 24.64 10.34 -18.60
CA LEU A 97 23.36 10.59 -17.91
C LEU A 97 22.20 9.78 -18.53
N SER A 98 22.07 9.78 -19.86
CA SER A 98 20.95 9.13 -20.53
C SER A 98 21.07 7.61 -20.50
N GLU A 99 22.22 7.10 -20.89
CA GLU A 99 22.56 5.69 -20.92
C GLU A 99 22.57 5.10 -19.50
N GLY A 100 23.14 5.84 -18.55
CA GLY A 100 23.20 5.43 -17.15
C GLY A 100 21.82 5.26 -16.51
N ARG A 101 20.88 6.17 -16.79
CA ARG A 101 19.47 6.06 -16.34
C ARG A 101 18.79 4.80 -16.89
N LEU A 102 18.93 4.57 -18.20
CA LEU A 102 18.31 3.41 -18.85
C LEU A 102 18.93 2.10 -18.35
N LEU A 103 20.25 2.04 -18.27
CA LEU A 103 20.95 0.84 -17.87
C LEU A 103 20.81 0.56 -16.36
N SER A 104 20.65 1.60 -15.52
CA SER A 104 20.27 1.43 -14.11
C SER A 104 18.87 0.83 -13.98
N PHE A 105 17.89 1.35 -14.72
CA PHE A 105 16.56 0.75 -14.83
C PHE A 105 16.62 -0.72 -15.25
N LEU A 106 17.35 -1.03 -16.34
CA LEU A 106 17.46 -2.40 -16.86
C LEU A 106 18.01 -3.35 -15.78
N TYR A 107 19.02 -2.91 -15.03
CA TYR A 107 19.55 -3.74 -13.94
C TYR A 107 18.54 -3.99 -12.84
N VAL A 108 17.78 -2.97 -12.43
CA VAL A 108 16.72 -3.13 -11.40
C VAL A 108 15.62 -4.09 -11.86
N GLU A 109 15.23 -4.05 -13.14
CA GLU A 109 14.31 -5.05 -13.70
C GLU A 109 14.92 -6.46 -13.70
N ILE A 110 16.20 -6.61 -14.09
CA ILE A 110 16.90 -7.90 -14.08
C ILE A 110 17.02 -8.47 -12.66
N ARG A 111 17.10 -7.64 -11.61
CA ARG A 111 17.08 -8.11 -10.22
C ARG A 111 15.77 -8.82 -9.85
N GLY A 112 14.68 -8.56 -10.57
CA GLY A 112 13.44 -9.34 -10.47
C GLY A 112 13.63 -10.84 -10.76
N MET A 113 14.72 -11.25 -11.42
CA MET A 113 15.04 -12.66 -11.64
C MET A 113 15.28 -13.44 -10.35
N ILE A 114 15.59 -12.79 -9.22
CA ILE A 114 15.69 -13.47 -7.91
C ILE A 114 14.38 -14.19 -7.62
N VAL A 115 13.27 -13.46 -7.64
CA VAL A 115 11.94 -14.03 -7.32
C VAL A 115 11.44 -14.96 -8.41
N TYR A 116 11.75 -14.68 -9.67
CA TYR A 116 11.38 -15.56 -10.78
C TYR A 116 12.09 -16.92 -10.71
N ALA A 117 13.33 -16.96 -10.23
CA ALA A 117 14.04 -18.21 -9.97
C ALA A 117 13.35 -19.05 -8.88
N TYR A 118 12.92 -18.42 -7.78
CA TYR A 118 12.20 -19.11 -6.71
C TYR A 118 10.83 -19.64 -7.16
N GLU A 119 10.11 -18.90 -7.98
CA GLU A 119 8.79 -19.26 -8.48
C GLU A 119 8.83 -20.14 -9.76
N GLY A 120 10.02 -20.42 -10.29
CA GLY A 120 10.20 -21.20 -11.52
C GLY A 120 9.66 -20.52 -12.78
N ARG A 121 9.65 -19.18 -12.81
CA ARG A 121 9.10 -18.33 -13.89
C ARG A 121 10.11 -18.14 -15.01
N MET A 122 10.37 -19.22 -15.74
CA MET A 122 11.38 -19.26 -16.79
C MET A 122 11.10 -18.28 -17.93
N ALA A 123 9.84 -18.03 -18.28
CA ALA A 123 9.48 -17.15 -19.37
C ALA A 123 9.88 -15.69 -19.10
N GLU A 124 9.64 -15.21 -17.88
CA GLU A 124 10.04 -13.86 -17.43
C GLU A 124 11.56 -13.71 -17.38
N MET A 125 12.26 -14.74 -16.88
CA MET A 125 13.73 -14.74 -16.90
C MET A 125 14.25 -14.68 -18.34
N THR A 126 13.67 -15.45 -19.26
CA THR A 126 14.06 -15.47 -20.69
C THR A 126 13.87 -14.10 -21.31
N ALA A 127 12.71 -13.48 -21.12
CA ALA A 127 12.42 -12.17 -21.70
C ALA A 127 13.40 -11.08 -21.22
N LEU A 128 13.78 -11.09 -19.94
CA LEU A 128 14.78 -10.16 -19.38
C LEU A 128 16.18 -10.43 -19.95
N MET A 129 16.55 -11.70 -20.12
CA MET A 129 17.82 -12.07 -20.74
C MET A 129 17.91 -11.65 -22.21
N GLU A 130 16.84 -11.83 -22.96
CA GLU A 130 16.75 -11.39 -24.36
C GLU A 130 16.88 -9.87 -24.47
N LEU A 131 16.17 -9.11 -23.63
CA LEU A 131 16.32 -7.65 -23.57
C LEU A 131 17.77 -7.25 -23.24
N PHE A 132 18.40 -7.91 -22.26
CA PHE A 132 19.79 -7.66 -21.88
C PHE A 132 20.74 -7.90 -23.08
N VAL A 133 20.59 -9.02 -23.78
CA VAL A 133 21.42 -9.37 -24.95
C VAL A 133 21.18 -8.39 -26.10
N GLU A 134 19.95 -7.98 -26.34
CA GLU A 134 19.59 -7.01 -27.37
C GLU A 134 20.28 -5.65 -27.12
N VAL A 135 20.16 -5.13 -25.89
CA VAL A 135 20.81 -3.85 -25.49
C VAL A 135 22.33 -3.98 -25.58
N TYR A 136 22.91 -5.11 -25.18
CA TYR A 136 24.33 -5.39 -25.33
C TYR A 136 24.75 -5.35 -26.81
N CYS A 137 24.02 -6.01 -27.71
CA CYS A 137 24.35 -6.03 -29.14
C CYS A 137 24.33 -4.63 -29.76
N MET A 138 23.42 -3.77 -29.33
CA MET A 138 23.39 -2.36 -29.78
C MET A 138 24.65 -1.60 -29.32
N CYS A 139 25.11 -1.81 -28.11
CA CYS A 139 26.34 -1.20 -27.62
C CYS A 139 27.56 -1.75 -28.37
N ALA A 140 27.65 -3.06 -28.62
CA ALA A 140 28.77 -3.70 -29.28
C ALA A 140 28.89 -3.27 -30.75
N SER A 141 27.80 -3.26 -31.54
CA SER A 141 27.79 -2.85 -32.94
C SER A 141 28.23 -1.39 -33.12
N THR A 142 27.80 -0.50 -32.22
CA THR A 142 28.18 0.91 -32.30
C THR A 142 29.67 1.15 -31.99
N GLU A 143 30.27 0.35 -31.11
CA GLU A 143 31.71 0.43 -30.84
C GLU A 143 32.57 -0.06 -32.03
N GLU A 144 32.11 -1.01 -32.84
CA GLU A 144 32.76 -1.40 -34.07
C GLU A 144 32.85 -0.25 -35.06
N ASP A 145 31.83 0.61 -35.12
CA ASP A 145 31.74 1.81 -35.95
C ASP A 145 32.41 3.05 -35.35
N CYS A 146 33.11 2.91 -34.19
CA CYS A 146 33.75 3.99 -33.42
C CYS A 146 32.77 5.09 -32.94
N GLY A 147 31.52 4.75 -32.75
CA GLY A 147 30.47 5.63 -32.24
C GLY A 147 30.15 5.44 -30.74
N LYS A 148 29.24 6.26 -30.22
CA LYS A 148 28.59 6.02 -28.92
C LYS A 148 27.33 5.19 -29.10
N PRO A 149 26.92 4.37 -28.12
CA PRO A 149 25.65 3.65 -28.17
C PRO A 149 24.48 4.58 -28.50
N ASP A 150 23.59 4.14 -29.38
CA ASP A 150 22.41 4.94 -29.73
C ASP A 150 21.36 4.78 -28.62
N TYR A 151 21.32 5.75 -27.71
CA TYR A 151 20.34 5.81 -26.62
C TYR A 151 18.89 5.66 -27.12
N LYS A 152 18.58 6.20 -28.30
CA LYS A 152 17.22 6.12 -28.84
C LYS A 152 16.83 4.69 -29.18
N GLN A 153 17.73 3.93 -29.80
CA GLN A 153 17.49 2.51 -30.11
C GLN A 153 17.36 1.69 -28.82
N MET A 154 18.25 1.87 -27.84
CA MET A 154 18.13 1.16 -26.56
C MET A 154 16.79 1.48 -25.86
N LYS A 155 16.36 2.74 -25.90
CA LYS A 155 15.07 3.15 -25.35
C LYS A 155 13.89 2.53 -26.09
N GLU A 156 13.98 2.38 -27.42
CA GLU A 156 12.98 1.71 -28.25
C GLU A 156 12.88 0.21 -27.87
N SER A 157 14.00 -0.48 -27.63
CA SER A 157 13.98 -1.87 -27.17
C SER A 157 13.30 -2.04 -25.83
N VAL A 158 13.58 -1.13 -24.86
CA VAL A 158 12.88 -1.10 -23.59
C VAL A 158 11.38 -0.87 -23.79
N TYR A 159 11.01 0.08 -24.65
CA TYR A 159 9.60 0.37 -24.95
C TYR A 159 8.89 -0.86 -25.53
N TRP A 160 9.48 -1.53 -26.52
CA TRP A 160 8.89 -2.71 -27.13
C TRP A 160 8.81 -3.89 -26.16
N TYR A 161 9.84 -4.10 -25.33
CA TYR A 161 9.80 -5.11 -24.28
C TYR A 161 8.58 -4.89 -23.35
N VAL A 162 8.42 -3.66 -22.82
CA VAL A 162 7.30 -3.36 -21.91
C VAL A 162 5.95 -3.45 -22.63
N SER A 163 5.88 -2.99 -23.88
CA SER A 163 4.66 -3.01 -24.70
C SER A 163 4.26 -4.43 -25.08
N ASP A 164 5.17 -5.22 -25.62
CA ASP A 164 4.87 -6.53 -26.19
C ASP A 164 4.54 -7.57 -25.11
N TYR A 165 5.18 -7.47 -23.92
CA TYR A 165 4.90 -8.37 -22.82
C TYR A 165 3.81 -7.87 -21.87
N SER A 166 3.18 -6.71 -22.11
CA SER A 166 2.12 -6.17 -21.25
C SER A 166 0.94 -7.11 -21.11
N ASP A 167 0.54 -7.79 -22.19
CA ASP A 167 -0.61 -8.70 -22.17
C ASP A 167 -0.34 -9.90 -21.25
N ASP A 168 0.83 -10.54 -21.39
CA ASP A 168 1.20 -11.73 -20.61
C ASP A 168 1.44 -11.40 -19.13
N LEU A 169 2.19 -10.30 -18.84
CA LEU A 169 2.50 -9.88 -17.49
C LEU A 169 1.25 -9.37 -16.73
N MET A 170 0.34 -8.72 -17.45
CA MET A 170 -0.92 -8.24 -16.86
C MET A 170 -1.88 -9.39 -16.62
N GLU A 171 -2.00 -10.34 -17.55
CA GLU A 171 -2.83 -11.53 -17.37
C GLU A 171 -2.36 -12.37 -16.19
N TYR A 172 -1.05 -12.61 -16.08
CA TYR A 172 -0.50 -13.32 -14.94
C TYR A 172 -0.81 -12.59 -13.62
N ARG A 173 -0.64 -11.26 -13.58
CA ARG A 173 -0.93 -10.46 -12.39
C ARG A 173 -2.39 -10.51 -11.97
N VAL A 174 -3.32 -10.48 -12.92
CA VAL A 174 -4.75 -10.62 -12.65
C VAL A 174 -5.06 -12.04 -12.14
N ARG A 175 -4.43 -13.06 -12.71
CA ARG A 175 -4.60 -14.44 -12.22
C ARG A 175 -4.06 -14.62 -10.81
N GLU A 176 -2.88 -14.08 -10.49
CA GLU A 176 -2.35 -14.11 -9.11
C GLU A 176 -3.35 -13.58 -8.08
N LEU A 177 -4.12 -12.55 -8.45
CA LEU A 177 -5.16 -11.99 -7.58
C LEU A 177 -6.37 -12.93 -7.44
N LEU A 178 -6.75 -13.64 -8.50
CA LEU A 178 -8.07 -14.28 -8.61
C LEU A 178 -8.04 -15.80 -8.51
N ASP A 179 -6.93 -16.44 -8.93
CA ASP A 179 -6.80 -17.88 -9.15
C ASP A 179 -6.08 -18.55 -7.97
N PRO A 180 -6.80 -19.29 -7.10
CA PRO A 180 -6.19 -19.95 -5.97
C PRO A 180 -5.33 -21.17 -6.36
N GLU A 181 -5.26 -21.55 -7.66
CA GLU A 181 -4.35 -22.59 -8.14
C GLU A 181 -2.91 -22.06 -8.30
N LEU A 182 -2.71 -20.75 -8.32
CA LEU A 182 -1.39 -20.12 -8.22
C LEU A 182 -0.98 -20.07 -6.74
N ASP A 183 -0.59 -21.20 -6.19
CA ASP A 183 -0.54 -21.48 -4.76
C ASP A 183 0.89 -21.54 -4.17
N PHE A 184 1.89 -20.94 -4.84
CA PHE A 184 3.30 -20.96 -4.41
C PHE A 184 3.47 -20.61 -2.92
N ALA A 185 2.98 -19.43 -2.50
CA ALA A 185 3.05 -18.98 -1.11
C ALA A 185 2.16 -19.83 -0.18
N THR A 186 0.95 -20.17 -0.62
CA THR A 186 0.00 -20.98 0.16
C THR A 186 0.59 -22.34 0.51
N LYS A 187 1.30 -23.01 -0.43
CA LYS A 187 1.99 -24.27 -0.17
C LYS A 187 3.08 -24.11 0.89
N ILE A 188 3.90 -23.08 0.80
CA ILE A 188 4.93 -22.84 1.82
C ILE A 188 4.28 -22.67 3.20
N ILE A 189 3.23 -21.84 3.29
CA ILE A 189 2.51 -21.58 4.54
C ILE A 189 1.90 -22.86 5.11
N MET A 190 1.23 -23.67 4.29
CA MET A 190 0.44 -24.82 4.77
C MET A 190 1.28 -26.06 5.02
N GLU A 191 2.37 -26.29 4.25
CA GLU A 191 3.13 -27.54 4.27
C GLU A 191 4.44 -27.47 5.06
N SER A 192 4.98 -26.23 5.33
CA SER A 192 6.23 -26.09 6.09
C SER A 192 6.03 -26.32 7.59
N ASP A 193 7.08 -26.77 8.26
CA ASP A 193 7.21 -26.65 9.71
C ASP A 193 7.52 -25.18 10.03
N LEU A 194 6.52 -24.43 10.49
CA LEU A 194 6.67 -23.00 10.80
C LEU A 194 7.42 -22.73 12.11
N THR A 195 7.73 -23.76 12.90
CA THR A 195 8.60 -23.63 14.09
C THR A 195 10.08 -23.53 13.70
N ASP A 196 10.43 -23.94 12.49
CA ASP A 196 11.75 -23.82 11.90
C ASP A 196 11.80 -22.59 10.96
N VAL A 197 12.30 -21.47 11.43
CA VAL A 197 12.32 -20.19 10.71
C VAL A 197 13.04 -20.21 9.35
N ARG A 198 13.74 -21.31 9.01
CA ARG A 198 14.36 -21.49 7.69
C ARG A 198 13.32 -21.48 6.55
N TYR A 199 12.05 -21.76 6.83
CA TYR A 199 10.98 -21.68 5.83
C TYR A 199 10.85 -20.28 5.21
N LEU A 200 11.20 -19.20 5.94
CA LEU A 200 11.13 -17.82 5.45
C LEU A 200 11.93 -17.61 4.16
N TYR A 201 13.04 -18.32 4.02
CA TYR A 201 13.91 -18.21 2.84
C TYR A 201 13.37 -18.92 1.59
N ARG A 202 12.33 -19.74 1.73
CA ARG A 202 11.67 -20.40 0.61
C ARG A 202 10.83 -19.45 -0.25
N PHE A 203 10.45 -18.30 0.32
CA PHE A 203 9.69 -17.29 -0.41
C PHE A 203 10.51 -16.53 -1.46
N GLY A 204 11.84 -16.51 -1.36
CA GLY A 204 12.70 -15.73 -2.27
C GLY A 204 12.65 -14.22 -2.05
N GLU A 205 12.22 -13.80 -0.87
CA GLU A 205 12.27 -12.41 -0.39
C GLU A 205 13.57 -12.15 0.37
N TYR A 206 13.92 -10.87 0.52
CA TYR A 206 14.96 -10.48 1.47
C TYR A 206 14.43 -10.64 2.89
N VAL A 207 15.16 -11.35 3.72
CA VAL A 207 14.79 -11.69 5.10
C VAL A 207 15.83 -11.12 6.06
N THR A 208 15.36 -10.40 7.06
CA THR A 208 16.15 -9.79 8.12
C THR A 208 15.80 -10.38 9.48
N ASP A 209 16.40 -9.84 10.53
CA ASP A 209 16.05 -10.22 11.89
C ASP A 209 14.60 -9.82 12.26
N ASN A 210 13.96 -8.88 11.53
CA ASN A 210 12.55 -8.53 11.76
C ASN A 210 11.64 -9.72 11.49
N GLU A 211 11.74 -10.33 10.31
CA GLU A 211 10.89 -11.46 9.91
C GLU A 211 11.16 -12.68 10.80
N ILE A 212 12.44 -12.93 11.10
CA ILE A 212 12.84 -14.06 11.97
C ILE A 212 12.28 -13.89 13.38
N LYS A 213 12.51 -12.74 14.04
CA LYS A 213 12.03 -12.49 15.40
C LYS A 213 10.50 -12.41 15.48
N THR A 214 9.83 -11.91 14.43
CA THR A 214 8.37 -11.95 14.36
C THR A 214 7.87 -13.40 14.35
N ALA A 215 8.46 -14.26 13.52
CA ALA A 215 8.10 -15.69 13.48
C ALA A 215 8.41 -16.39 14.81
N GLU A 216 9.57 -16.13 15.42
CA GLU A 216 9.96 -16.69 16.72
C GLU A 216 9.00 -16.23 17.84
N TYR A 217 8.62 -14.94 17.87
CA TYR A 217 7.66 -14.42 18.83
C TYR A 217 6.28 -15.08 18.66
N LEU A 218 5.75 -15.14 17.44
CA LEU A 218 4.48 -15.82 17.19
C LEU A 218 4.56 -17.31 17.54
N ASN A 219 5.71 -17.96 17.39
CA ASN A 219 5.94 -19.34 17.80
C ASN A 219 5.99 -19.50 19.33
N SER A 220 6.27 -18.45 20.10
CA SER A 220 6.20 -18.48 21.57
C SER A 220 4.78 -18.41 22.13
N LEU A 221 3.82 -17.88 21.32
CA LEU A 221 2.42 -17.77 21.71
C LEU A 221 1.72 -19.13 21.70
N SER A 222 0.70 -19.29 22.53
CA SER A 222 -0.14 -20.49 22.53
C SER A 222 -1.01 -20.58 21.27
N GLU A 223 -1.50 -21.76 20.94
CA GLU A 223 -2.47 -21.95 19.85
C GLU A 223 -3.76 -21.17 20.08
N GLU A 224 -4.17 -20.98 21.33
CA GLU A 224 -5.37 -20.22 21.70
C GLU A 224 -5.20 -18.73 21.39
N GLU A 225 -4.02 -18.14 21.69
CA GLU A 225 -3.71 -16.74 21.37
C GLU A 225 -3.67 -16.51 19.87
N ILE A 226 -2.99 -17.37 19.11
CA ILE A 226 -2.95 -17.31 17.64
C ILE A 226 -4.36 -17.44 17.05
N GLN A 227 -5.16 -18.40 17.56
CA GLN A 227 -6.52 -18.60 17.07
C GLN A 227 -7.41 -17.39 17.36
N LYS A 228 -7.27 -16.77 18.53
CA LYS A 228 -8.01 -15.54 18.87
C LYS A 228 -7.68 -14.37 17.95
N MET A 229 -6.41 -14.19 17.60
CA MET A 229 -5.98 -13.16 16.64
C MET A 229 -6.58 -13.45 15.26
N ALA A 230 -6.49 -14.69 14.78
CA ALA A 230 -7.06 -15.09 13.51
C ALA A 230 -8.59 -14.94 13.48
N ASP A 231 -9.28 -15.30 14.57
CA ASP A 231 -10.74 -15.15 14.69
C ASP A 231 -11.16 -13.70 14.61
N THR A 232 -10.43 -12.80 15.29
CA THR A 232 -10.70 -11.33 15.23
C THR A 232 -10.67 -10.82 13.79
N PHE A 233 -9.64 -11.22 13.04
CA PHE A 233 -9.44 -10.75 11.67
C PHE A 233 -10.48 -11.34 10.70
N THR A 234 -10.70 -12.64 10.76
CA THR A 234 -11.62 -13.33 9.85
C THR A 234 -13.09 -13.03 10.17
N GLU A 235 -13.42 -12.80 11.44
CA GLU A 235 -14.76 -12.36 11.85
C GLU A 235 -15.03 -10.93 11.38
N GLY A 236 -14.05 -10.02 11.47
CA GLY A 236 -14.15 -8.67 10.91
C GLY A 236 -14.49 -8.72 9.41
N TYR A 237 -13.81 -9.58 8.66
CA TYR A 237 -14.10 -9.77 7.22
C TYR A 237 -15.56 -10.24 6.98
N ARG A 238 -16.04 -11.21 7.76
CA ARG A 238 -17.41 -11.72 7.67
C ARG A 238 -18.45 -10.65 8.02
N ILE A 239 -18.22 -9.92 9.12
CA ILE A 239 -19.08 -8.83 9.58
C ILE A 239 -19.16 -7.71 8.52
N GLY A 240 -18.06 -7.38 7.85
CA GLY A 240 -18.04 -6.38 6.78
C GLY A 240 -19.00 -6.72 5.63
N PHE A 241 -19.17 -7.99 5.29
CA PHE A 241 -20.23 -8.42 4.35
C PHE A 241 -21.63 -8.28 4.92
N GLU A 242 -21.83 -8.68 6.17
CA GLU A 242 -23.15 -8.67 6.82
C GLU A 242 -23.68 -7.24 7.00
N LEU A 243 -22.89 -6.34 7.56
CA LEU A 243 -23.31 -4.95 7.82
C LEU A 243 -23.59 -4.16 6.55
N THR A 244 -22.84 -4.46 5.47
CA THR A 244 -23.07 -3.82 4.16
C THR A 244 -24.10 -4.54 3.31
N GLY A 245 -24.80 -5.54 3.84
CA GLY A 245 -25.85 -6.28 3.11
C GLY A 245 -25.35 -7.09 1.92
N LYS A 246 -24.06 -7.41 1.86
CA LYS A 246 -23.42 -8.17 0.79
C LYS A 246 -23.46 -9.67 1.06
N ASP A 247 -23.65 -10.44 0.02
CA ASP A 247 -23.81 -11.89 0.11
C ASP A 247 -22.46 -12.63 0.01
N LEU A 248 -21.84 -12.93 1.16
CA LEU A 248 -20.57 -13.65 1.23
C LEU A 248 -20.67 -15.06 0.58
N SER A 249 -21.84 -15.70 0.57
CA SER A 249 -21.99 -17.07 0.01
C SER A 249 -21.74 -17.15 -1.51
N LYS A 250 -21.81 -16.02 -2.21
CA LYS A 250 -21.49 -15.91 -3.64
C LYS A 250 -19.98 -15.86 -3.91
N LYS A 251 -19.17 -15.62 -2.89
CA LYS A 251 -17.73 -15.49 -3.03
C LYS A 251 -17.03 -16.83 -2.75
N LYS A 252 -15.87 -17.04 -3.40
CA LYS A 252 -15.11 -18.29 -3.34
C LYS A 252 -13.65 -18.07 -3.02
N THR A 253 -13.14 -16.86 -3.18
CA THR A 253 -11.74 -16.51 -2.92
C THR A 253 -11.62 -15.27 -2.06
N VAL A 254 -10.56 -15.21 -1.26
CA VAL A 254 -10.11 -14.06 -0.48
C VAL A 254 -8.64 -13.81 -0.77
N ASN A 255 -8.24 -12.57 -0.98
CA ASN A 255 -6.84 -12.22 -1.18
C ASN A 255 -6.18 -11.83 0.15
N ILE A 256 -5.29 -12.67 0.67
CA ILE A 256 -4.55 -12.40 1.91
C ILE A 256 -3.23 -11.70 1.57
N ARG A 257 -2.96 -10.57 2.24
CA ARG A 257 -1.74 -9.76 2.09
C ARG A 257 -1.08 -9.58 3.44
N TYR A 258 0.24 -9.76 3.52
CA TYR A 258 0.95 -9.72 4.79
C TYR A 258 2.46 -9.54 4.60
N CYS A 259 3.18 -9.19 5.67
CA CYS A 259 4.63 -9.20 5.74
C CYS A 259 5.13 -10.56 6.23
N LEU A 260 6.24 -11.08 5.69
CA LEU A 260 6.85 -12.33 6.15
C LEU A 260 7.12 -12.31 7.67
N GLY A 261 7.06 -13.48 8.28
CA GLY A 261 7.14 -13.68 9.72
C GLY A 261 5.78 -13.96 10.38
N PHE A 262 4.67 -13.63 9.70
CA PHE A 262 3.31 -13.84 10.22
C PHE A 262 2.65 -15.14 9.77
N GLU A 263 3.37 -16.07 9.13
CA GLU A 263 2.81 -17.26 8.48
C GLU A 263 2.04 -18.18 9.44
N ARG A 264 2.42 -18.22 10.72
CA ARG A 264 1.68 -19.01 11.72
C ARG A 264 0.27 -18.45 11.93
N LEU A 265 0.13 -17.14 11.99
CA LEU A 265 -1.16 -16.45 12.07
C LEU A 265 -1.94 -16.62 10.76
N VAL A 266 -1.31 -16.37 9.62
CA VAL A 266 -1.92 -16.54 8.29
C VAL A 266 -2.41 -17.97 8.06
N ARG A 267 -1.69 -18.98 8.53
CA ARG A 267 -2.16 -20.38 8.47
C ARG A 267 -3.47 -20.60 9.25
N ALA A 268 -3.64 -19.96 10.40
CA ALA A 268 -4.88 -20.02 11.18
C ALA A 268 -6.01 -19.27 10.46
N GLU A 269 -5.71 -18.11 9.87
CA GLU A 269 -6.66 -17.34 9.06
C GLU A 269 -7.15 -18.10 7.83
N ILE A 270 -6.25 -18.77 7.09
CA ILE A 270 -6.60 -19.64 5.95
C ILE A 270 -7.64 -20.67 6.38
N LYS A 271 -7.39 -21.37 7.50
CA LYS A 271 -8.33 -22.38 8.02
C LYS A 271 -9.69 -21.78 8.41
N ASN A 272 -9.72 -20.54 8.88
CA ASN A 272 -10.96 -19.84 9.18
C ASN A 272 -11.70 -19.44 7.90
N PHE A 273 -11.00 -18.89 6.90
CA PHE A 273 -11.59 -18.54 5.60
C PHE A 273 -12.13 -19.77 4.88
N GLU A 274 -11.46 -20.92 4.97
CA GLU A 274 -11.96 -22.20 4.44
C GLU A 274 -13.30 -22.62 5.07
N LYS A 275 -13.49 -22.41 6.39
CA LYS A 275 -14.78 -22.63 7.05
C LYS A 275 -15.89 -21.71 6.53
N LEU A 276 -15.52 -20.51 6.05
CA LEU A 276 -16.43 -19.56 5.39
C LEU A 276 -16.65 -19.90 3.89
N GLY A 277 -16.02 -20.96 3.37
CA GLY A 277 -16.10 -21.35 1.96
C GLY A 277 -15.20 -20.57 1.02
N LEU A 278 -14.20 -19.86 1.54
CA LEU A 278 -13.24 -19.05 0.79
C LEU A 278 -11.88 -19.75 0.70
N LYS A 279 -11.32 -19.83 -0.51
CA LYS A 279 -9.94 -20.24 -0.75
C LYS A 279 -9.03 -19.00 -0.77
N PRO A 280 -7.82 -19.07 -0.19
CA PRO A 280 -6.90 -17.95 -0.23
C PRO A 280 -6.29 -17.78 -1.64
N THR A 281 -6.07 -16.54 -2.05
CA THR A 281 -5.08 -16.17 -3.04
C THR A 281 -3.98 -15.37 -2.34
N ILE A 282 -2.75 -15.84 -2.42
CA ILE A 282 -1.60 -15.22 -1.74
C ILE A 282 -0.48 -15.09 -2.77
N TYR A 283 -0.22 -13.87 -3.21
CA TYR A 283 0.75 -13.59 -4.24
C TYR A 283 1.74 -12.52 -3.79
N ARG A 284 2.89 -12.51 -4.41
CA ARG A 284 3.99 -11.60 -4.10
C ARG A 284 3.67 -10.14 -4.49
N ALA A 285 4.16 -9.17 -3.74
CA ALA A 285 4.21 -7.79 -4.20
C ALA A 285 5.03 -7.70 -5.50
N ALA A 286 4.51 -6.94 -6.48
CA ALA A 286 5.09 -6.91 -7.82
C ALA A 286 6.54 -6.38 -7.83
N VAL A 287 7.40 -7.03 -8.60
CA VAL A 287 8.82 -6.64 -8.76
C VAL A 287 9.10 -5.96 -10.11
N ASN A 288 8.26 -6.19 -11.14
CA ASN A 288 8.44 -5.57 -12.45
C ASN A 288 7.74 -4.19 -12.54
N THR A 289 8.31 -3.31 -13.34
CA THR A 289 7.83 -1.92 -13.49
C THR A 289 6.41 -1.81 -14.03
N ILE A 290 5.92 -2.81 -14.80
CA ILE A 290 4.55 -2.79 -15.36
C ILE A 290 3.49 -2.89 -14.26
N ASN A 291 3.73 -3.76 -13.27
CA ASN A 291 2.78 -4.10 -12.21
C ASN A 291 3.09 -3.46 -10.86
N LYS A 292 4.31 -2.94 -10.67
CA LYS A 292 4.71 -2.25 -9.44
C LYS A 292 3.84 -1.00 -9.23
N ARG A 293 3.37 -0.80 -8.00
CA ARG A 293 2.65 0.41 -7.60
C ARG A 293 3.57 1.30 -6.78
N LEU A 294 3.45 2.61 -6.97
CA LEU A 294 4.15 3.58 -6.13
C LEU A 294 3.66 3.46 -4.69
N ASN A 295 4.61 3.43 -3.77
CA ASN A 295 4.39 3.51 -2.32
C ASN A 295 3.47 2.45 -1.69
N ILE A 296 3.01 1.43 -2.46
CA ILE A 296 2.10 0.40 -1.96
C ILE A 296 2.60 -0.98 -2.34
N LYS A 297 2.88 -1.81 -1.35
CA LYS A 297 3.16 -3.24 -1.54
C LYS A 297 1.84 -4.01 -1.51
N VAL A 298 1.41 -4.52 -2.66
CA VAL A 298 0.17 -5.29 -2.82
C VAL A 298 0.51 -6.75 -3.01
N GLY A 299 0.37 -7.55 -1.96
CA GLY A 299 0.73 -8.95 -1.90
C GLY A 299 1.47 -9.30 -0.61
N TYR A 300 2.15 -10.45 -0.55
CA TYR A 300 3.11 -10.69 0.51
C TYR A 300 4.47 -10.08 0.15
N TYR A 301 5.26 -9.76 1.15
CA TYR A 301 6.59 -9.16 0.98
C TYR A 301 7.48 -9.43 2.19
N GLY A 302 8.78 -9.46 1.97
CA GLY A 302 9.81 -9.46 3.01
C GLY A 302 10.37 -8.07 3.29
N ALA A 303 11.51 -8.02 3.96
CA ALA A 303 12.24 -6.77 4.19
C ALA A 303 12.61 -6.08 2.88
N ASN A 304 12.72 -4.76 2.94
CA ASN A 304 13.24 -3.98 1.83
C ASN A 304 14.77 -3.94 1.90
N PRO A 305 15.50 -4.49 0.92
CA PRO A 305 16.95 -4.48 0.95
C PRO A 305 17.54 -3.06 0.88
N ASN A 306 16.83 -2.12 0.23
CA ASN A 306 17.25 -0.72 0.14
C ASN A 306 16.08 0.21 -0.21
N LYS A 307 15.57 0.94 0.79
CA LYS A 307 14.48 1.93 0.59
C LYS A 307 14.88 3.07 -0.36
N GLN A 308 16.17 3.45 -0.40
CA GLN A 308 16.65 4.49 -1.33
C GLN A 308 16.62 4.01 -2.79
N MET A 309 16.92 2.74 -3.05
CA MET A 309 16.79 2.16 -4.39
C MET A 309 15.32 2.22 -4.87
N ASP A 310 14.37 1.82 -4.04
CA ASP A 310 12.95 1.90 -4.40
C ASP A 310 12.51 3.36 -4.68
N PHE A 311 13.02 4.31 -3.88
CA PHE A 311 12.74 5.73 -4.09
C PHE A 311 13.35 6.27 -5.38
N ASP A 312 14.59 5.91 -5.70
CA ASP A 312 15.28 6.36 -6.92
C ASP A 312 14.58 5.84 -8.19
N HIS A 313 14.00 4.64 -8.13
CA HIS A 313 13.38 3.95 -9.26
C HIS A 313 11.84 4.04 -9.30
N ARG A 314 11.24 4.92 -8.47
CA ARG A 314 9.77 5.04 -8.41
C ARG A 314 9.12 5.55 -9.69
N PHE A 315 9.87 6.23 -10.55
CA PHE A 315 9.40 6.81 -11.81
C PHE A 315 10.12 6.24 -13.05
N ASP A 316 10.61 5.03 -12.99
CA ASP A 316 11.29 4.38 -14.12
C ASP A 316 10.41 4.25 -15.36
N ASN A 317 9.09 4.21 -15.17
CA ASN A 317 8.12 4.26 -16.25
C ASN A 317 8.21 5.54 -17.11
N ALA A 318 8.89 6.60 -16.67
CA ALA A 318 9.18 7.76 -17.49
C ALA A 318 9.97 7.44 -18.77
N LEU A 319 10.69 6.31 -18.81
CA LEU A 319 11.40 5.85 -19.99
C LEU A 319 10.46 5.53 -21.15
N TYR A 320 9.27 5.01 -20.89
CA TYR A 320 8.38 4.47 -21.92
C TYR A 320 6.93 4.96 -21.82
N MET A 321 6.55 5.73 -20.78
CA MET A 321 5.18 6.20 -20.61
C MET A 321 4.82 7.28 -21.62
N ASP A 322 3.98 6.90 -22.57
CA ASP A 322 3.30 7.77 -23.51
C ASP A 322 1.81 7.38 -23.65
N GLY A 323 1.08 8.09 -24.55
CA GLY A 323 -0.35 7.81 -24.72
C GLY A 323 -0.65 6.43 -25.30
N GLU A 324 0.17 5.96 -26.23
CA GLU A 324 -0.01 4.66 -26.89
C GLU A 324 0.25 3.51 -25.91
N PHE A 325 1.31 3.63 -25.11
CA PHE A 325 1.59 2.65 -24.05
C PHE A 325 0.47 2.59 -22.99
N VAL A 326 -0.05 3.74 -22.54
CA VAL A 326 -1.15 3.78 -21.58
C VAL A 326 -2.41 3.13 -22.14
N GLU A 327 -2.76 3.39 -23.41
CA GLU A 327 -3.89 2.73 -24.09
C GLU A 327 -3.65 1.21 -24.19
N ARG A 328 -2.44 0.78 -24.57
CA ARG A 328 -2.06 -0.63 -24.63
C ARG A 328 -2.17 -1.31 -23.27
N LYS A 329 -1.60 -0.71 -22.23
CA LYS A 329 -1.64 -1.24 -20.85
C LYS A 329 -3.07 -1.34 -20.31
N THR A 330 -3.90 -0.34 -20.60
CA THR A 330 -5.33 -0.34 -20.23
C THR A 330 -6.09 -1.45 -20.96
N GLY A 331 -5.82 -1.63 -22.25
CA GLY A 331 -6.38 -2.72 -23.06
C GLY A 331 -5.96 -4.10 -22.55
N ALA A 332 -4.68 -4.29 -22.21
CA ALA A 332 -4.15 -5.51 -21.64
C ALA A 332 -4.84 -5.87 -20.32
N LEU A 333 -5.03 -4.87 -19.42
CA LEU A 333 -5.75 -5.06 -18.16
C LEU A 333 -7.20 -5.52 -18.39
N LYS A 334 -7.92 -4.85 -19.31
CA LYS A 334 -9.30 -5.21 -19.62
C LYS A 334 -9.39 -6.63 -20.20
N LEU A 335 -8.48 -6.97 -21.11
CA LEU A 335 -8.41 -8.32 -21.69
C LEU A 335 -8.12 -9.38 -20.64
N ALA A 336 -7.19 -9.11 -19.71
CA ALA A 336 -6.86 -10.00 -18.62
C ALA A 336 -8.07 -10.28 -17.71
N TYR A 337 -8.84 -9.26 -17.35
CA TYR A 337 -10.07 -9.44 -16.59
C TYR A 337 -11.16 -10.15 -17.39
N GLU A 338 -11.34 -9.85 -18.68
CA GLU A 338 -12.33 -10.53 -19.52
C GLU A 338 -12.04 -12.04 -19.63
N LYS A 339 -10.76 -12.42 -19.77
CA LYS A 339 -10.35 -13.84 -19.76
C LYS A 339 -10.62 -14.53 -18.42
N ASN A 340 -10.56 -13.80 -17.32
CA ASN A 340 -10.69 -14.32 -15.95
C ASN A 340 -11.98 -13.86 -15.24
N LYS A 341 -13.00 -13.44 -15.99
CA LYS A 341 -14.22 -12.83 -15.45
C LYS A 341 -14.99 -13.73 -14.48
N GLU A 342 -14.98 -15.05 -14.69
CA GLU A 342 -15.64 -16.00 -13.79
C GLU A 342 -14.96 -16.06 -12.43
N LEU A 343 -13.61 -16.00 -12.39
CA LEU A 343 -12.84 -15.90 -11.16
C LEU A 343 -13.03 -14.54 -10.48
N ALA A 344 -13.07 -13.45 -11.28
CA ALA A 344 -13.31 -12.10 -10.77
C ALA A 344 -14.67 -11.97 -10.08
N ALA A 345 -15.72 -12.55 -10.67
CA ALA A 345 -17.08 -12.51 -10.11
C ALA A 345 -17.20 -13.16 -8.73
N VAL A 346 -16.39 -14.18 -8.44
CA VAL A 346 -16.42 -14.89 -7.15
C VAL A 346 -15.34 -14.40 -6.15
N HIS A 347 -14.59 -13.37 -6.51
CA HIS A 347 -13.58 -12.79 -5.62
C HIS A 347 -14.25 -11.94 -4.53
N GLY A 348 -13.94 -12.24 -3.25
CA GLY A 348 -14.55 -11.59 -2.09
C GLY A 348 -13.88 -10.29 -1.68
N GLY A 349 -12.67 -10.04 -2.16
CA GLY A 349 -11.87 -8.87 -1.81
C GLY A 349 -10.66 -9.19 -0.92
N PRO A 350 -9.87 -8.16 -0.54
CA PRO A 350 -8.64 -8.38 0.22
C PRO A 350 -8.88 -8.49 1.73
N ALA A 351 -8.04 -9.29 2.38
CA ALA A 351 -7.81 -9.34 3.81
C ALA A 351 -6.33 -8.96 4.04
N VAL A 352 -6.08 -7.81 4.65
CA VAL A 352 -4.76 -7.18 4.70
C VAL A 352 -4.25 -7.13 6.14
N MET A 353 -3.08 -7.67 6.36
CA MET A 353 -2.33 -7.52 7.59
C MET A 353 -1.18 -6.54 7.31
N GLU A 354 -1.31 -5.33 7.83
CA GLU A 354 -0.26 -4.32 7.76
C GLU A 354 0.72 -4.48 8.90
N VAL A 355 1.93 -3.98 8.72
CA VAL A 355 2.93 -3.92 9.78
C VAL A 355 3.35 -2.49 10.04
N PHE A 356 3.79 -2.22 11.28
CA PHE A 356 4.28 -0.91 11.66
C PHE A 356 5.48 -1.01 12.63
N GLY A 357 6.15 0.10 12.81
CA GLY A 357 7.32 0.18 13.70
C GLY A 357 8.63 0.36 12.97
N GLU A 358 8.60 0.41 11.62
CA GLU A 358 9.78 0.71 10.83
C GLU A 358 10.41 2.07 11.21
N VAL A 359 11.73 2.14 11.13
CA VAL A 359 12.44 3.42 11.26
C VAL A 359 12.05 4.32 10.09
N PRO A 360 11.65 5.59 10.36
CA PRO A 360 11.33 6.55 9.31
C PRO A 360 12.48 6.69 8.31
N PHE A 361 12.12 6.66 7.02
CA PHE A 361 13.08 6.79 5.92
C PHE A 361 13.06 8.22 5.40
N GLU A 362 14.26 8.84 5.31
CA GLU A 362 14.46 10.14 4.70
C GLU A 362 15.15 9.97 3.35
N PRO A 363 14.41 10.09 2.23
CA PRO A 363 14.96 9.87 0.91
C PRO A 363 15.93 10.98 0.49
N GLN A 364 17.02 10.61 -0.19
CA GLN A 364 17.90 11.54 -0.87
C GLN A 364 17.42 11.73 -2.31
N ILE A 365 17.17 12.98 -2.70
CA ILE A 365 16.79 13.32 -4.08
C ILE A 365 18.03 13.33 -4.95
N LYS A 366 18.04 12.47 -5.98
CA LYS A 366 19.12 12.40 -6.98
C LYS A 366 18.65 12.99 -8.29
N SER A 367 19.42 13.92 -8.86
CA SER A 367 19.15 14.52 -10.17
C SER A 367 19.22 13.52 -11.33
N GLU A 368 19.93 12.42 -11.13
CA GLU A 368 20.10 11.33 -12.08
C GLU A 368 18.90 10.35 -12.09
N ALA A 369 18.09 10.32 -11.03
CA ALA A 369 16.87 9.52 -11.03
C ALA A 369 15.86 10.03 -12.06
N LEU A 370 15.04 9.12 -12.59
CA LEU A 370 13.97 9.46 -13.54
C LEU A 370 12.82 10.18 -12.82
N THR A 371 12.18 11.10 -13.52
CA THR A 371 10.98 11.82 -13.05
C THR A 371 9.97 11.90 -14.17
N LEU A 372 8.68 11.92 -13.83
CA LEU A 372 7.60 12.13 -14.80
C LEU A 372 7.52 13.60 -15.18
N ASP A 373 7.42 13.90 -16.46
CA ASP A 373 7.04 15.24 -16.92
C ASP A 373 5.53 15.49 -16.71
N ALA A 374 5.08 16.73 -16.91
CA ALA A 374 3.68 17.11 -16.69
C ALA A 374 2.68 16.34 -17.59
N LYS A 375 3.09 15.90 -18.78
CA LYS A 375 2.26 15.06 -19.65
C LYS A 375 2.17 13.65 -19.11
N GLN A 376 3.29 13.10 -18.68
CA GLN A 376 3.36 11.77 -18.10
C GLN A 376 2.61 11.66 -16.76
N GLN A 377 2.66 12.69 -15.91
CA GLN A 377 1.84 12.77 -14.69
C GLN A 377 0.35 12.66 -15.03
N LYS A 378 -0.15 13.41 -16.02
CA LYS A 378 -1.53 13.32 -16.49
C LYS A 378 -1.89 11.93 -17.04
N LEU A 379 -0.98 11.29 -17.74
CA LEU A 379 -1.16 9.94 -18.24
C LEU A 379 -1.20 8.90 -17.10
N SER A 380 -0.39 9.08 -16.06
CA SER A 380 -0.41 8.24 -14.87
C SER A 380 -1.76 8.32 -14.14
N VAL A 381 -2.27 9.54 -13.91
CA VAL A 381 -3.60 9.76 -13.32
C VAL A 381 -4.70 9.13 -14.19
N LYS A 382 -4.65 9.37 -15.52
CA LYS A 382 -5.61 8.75 -16.45
C LYS A 382 -5.60 7.23 -16.34
N TYR A 383 -4.41 6.59 -16.38
CA TYR A 383 -4.30 5.15 -16.24
C TYR A 383 -4.88 4.64 -14.91
N SER A 384 -4.61 5.33 -13.80
CA SER A 384 -5.14 4.93 -12.48
C SER A 384 -6.67 4.96 -12.46
N ASN A 385 -7.28 5.98 -13.05
CA ASN A 385 -8.74 6.10 -13.14
C ASN A 385 -9.36 5.01 -14.03
N ASP A 386 -8.79 4.81 -15.21
CA ASP A 386 -9.25 3.79 -16.17
C ASP A 386 -9.11 2.39 -15.56
N ALA A 387 -7.96 2.09 -14.94
CA ALA A 387 -7.70 0.81 -14.27
C ALA A 387 -8.67 0.56 -13.11
N GLY A 388 -8.92 1.56 -12.26
CA GLY A 388 -9.92 1.47 -11.18
C GLY A 388 -11.33 1.17 -11.71
N SER A 389 -11.71 1.80 -12.81
CA SER A 389 -13.01 1.57 -13.46
C SER A 389 -13.12 0.16 -14.04
N ILE A 390 -12.08 -0.33 -14.71
CA ILE A 390 -12.02 -1.71 -15.23
C ILE A 390 -12.10 -2.71 -14.08
N VAL A 391 -11.30 -2.55 -13.03
CA VAL A 391 -11.35 -3.46 -11.88
C VAL A 391 -12.76 -3.52 -11.30
N ASN A 392 -13.45 -2.39 -11.16
CA ASN A 392 -14.79 -2.34 -10.60
C ASN A 392 -15.87 -2.91 -11.55
N GLU A 393 -15.63 -2.96 -12.87
CA GLU A 393 -16.52 -3.63 -13.83
C GLU A 393 -16.61 -5.13 -13.54
N TYR A 394 -15.49 -5.78 -13.16
CA TYR A 394 -15.39 -7.23 -12.97
C TYR A 394 -15.45 -7.65 -11.49
N ILE A 395 -14.87 -6.87 -10.59
CA ILE A 395 -14.92 -7.07 -9.13
C ILE A 395 -15.69 -5.90 -8.54
N LYS A 396 -17.00 -6.00 -8.57
CA LYS A 396 -17.89 -4.91 -8.19
C LYS A 396 -17.71 -4.52 -6.72
N GLY A 397 -17.59 -3.22 -6.44
CA GLY A 397 -17.48 -2.68 -5.09
C GLY A 397 -18.66 -3.05 -4.20
N GLU A 398 -19.87 -3.08 -4.80
CA GLU A 398 -21.13 -3.46 -4.16
C GLU A 398 -21.25 -4.95 -3.80
N GLU A 399 -20.33 -5.80 -4.29
CA GLU A 399 -20.36 -7.25 -4.05
C GLU A 399 -19.15 -7.76 -3.26
N ARG A 400 -18.14 -6.93 -3.01
CA ARG A 400 -16.93 -7.27 -2.28
C ARG A 400 -16.83 -6.53 -0.95
N SER A 401 -16.05 -7.07 -0.04
CA SER A 401 -15.63 -6.38 1.16
C SER A 401 -14.11 -6.38 1.26
N PHE A 402 -13.57 -5.85 2.34
CA PHE A 402 -12.17 -5.96 2.71
C PHE A 402 -12.09 -5.97 4.24
N THR A 403 -10.94 -6.35 4.77
CA THR A 403 -10.61 -6.08 6.17
C THR A 403 -9.12 -5.76 6.26
N ILE A 404 -8.78 -4.89 7.19
CA ILE A 404 -7.39 -4.50 7.46
C ILE A 404 -7.17 -4.57 8.97
N ILE A 405 -6.04 -5.17 9.35
CA ILE A 405 -5.54 -5.20 10.74
C ILE A 405 -4.06 -4.87 10.72
N ALA A 406 -3.51 -4.31 11.80
CA ALA A 406 -2.09 -3.98 11.87
C ALA A 406 -1.42 -4.56 13.11
N TYR A 407 -0.14 -4.94 12.96
CA TYR A 407 0.72 -5.45 14.02
C TYR A 407 2.11 -4.83 13.97
N PRO A 408 2.78 -4.65 15.12
CA PRO A 408 4.15 -4.15 15.14
C PRO A 408 5.14 -5.21 14.66
N ILE A 409 6.30 -4.75 14.17
CA ILE A 409 7.48 -5.57 13.89
C ILE A 409 8.62 -5.25 14.90
N PRO A 410 9.60 -6.14 15.07
CA PRO A 410 10.70 -5.95 16.03
C PRO A 410 11.51 -4.66 15.89
N GLU A 411 11.53 -4.05 14.71
CA GLU A 411 12.19 -2.75 14.46
C GLU A 411 11.54 -1.60 15.27
N ILE A 412 10.35 -1.80 15.84
CA ILE A 412 9.70 -0.81 16.71
C ILE A 412 10.55 -0.48 17.94
N GLY A 413 11.34 -1.42 18.42
CA GLY A 413 12.30 -1.23 19.51
C GLY A 413 12.30 -2.35 20.56
N GLU A 414 13.01 -2.12 21.66
CA GLU A 414 13.25 -3.12 22.72
C GLU A 414 11.94 -3.61 23.39
N ASN A 415 10.88 -2.81 23.38
CA ASN A 415 9.58 -3.16 23.96
C ASN A 415 8.65 -3.85 22.96
N PHE A 416 9.18 -4.47 21.92
CA PHE A 416 8.37 -5.07 20.83
C PHE A 416 7.27 -6.01 21.36
N GLU A 417 7.60 -6.93 22.28
CA GLU A 417 6.63 -7.91 22.80
C GLU A 417 5.50 -7.21 23.57
N GLU A 418 5.82 -6.24 24.45
CA GLU A 418 4.80 -5.45 25.18
C GLU A 418 3.93 -4.64 24.23
N ILE A 419 4.53 -4.05 23.19
CA ILE A 419 3.79 -3.29 22.17
C ILE A 419 2.90 -4.22 21.34
N PHE A 420 3.37 -5.42 21.02
CA PHE A 420 2.57 -6.41 20.30
C PHE A 420 1.35 -6.85 21.12
N GLU A 421 1.55 -7.22 22.39
CA GLU A 421 0.46 -7.58 23.30
C GLU A 421 -0.57 -6.45 23.48
N GLY A 422 -0.08 -5.21 23.63
CA GLY A 422 -0.91 -4.01 23.71
C GLY A 422 -1.72 -3.79 22.43
N THR A 423 -1.10 -3.99 21.28
CA THR A 423 -1.77 -3.91 19.96
C THR A 423 -2.87 -4.96 19.83
N VAL A 424 -2.62 -6.20 20.25
CA VAL A 424 -3.66 -7.25 20.27
C VAL A 424 -4.83 -6.84 21.15
N LYS A 425 -4.58 -6.23 22.32
CA LYS A 425 -5.67 -5.72 23.21
C LYS A 425 -6.46 -4.61 22.52
N ILE A 426 -5.79 -3.68 21.84
CA ILE A 426 -6.42 -2.59 21.08
C ILE A 426 -7.27 -3.15 19.95
N ASN A 427 -6.78 -4.14 19.22
CA ASN A 427 -7.51 -4.78 18.12
C ASN A 427 -8.73 -5.60 18.59
N THR A 428 -8.81 -5.95 19.87
CA THR A 428 -9.87 -6.78 20.47
C THR A 428 -10.71 -6.04 21.50
N LEU A 429 -10.86 -4.71 21.42
CA LEU A 429 -11.69 -3.90 22.29
C LEU A 429 -13.17 -4.33 22.25
N ASP A 430 -13.89 -4.09 23.36
CA ASP A 430 -15.29 -4.49 23.53
C ASP A 430 -16.22 -3.80 22.51
N TYR A 431 -16.63 -4.56 21.52
CA TYR A 431 -17.53 -4.14 20.45
C TYR A 431 -18.84 -3.52 20.98
N ASN A 432 -19.49 -4.15 21.96
CA ASN A 432 -20.79 -3.70 22.46
C ASN A 432 -20.67 -2.39 23.27
N LYS A 433 -19.58 -2.24 24.04
CA LYS A 433 -19.28 -1.01 24.76
C LYS A 433 -19.10 0.16 23.78
N TYR A 434 -18.26 -0.02 22.75
CA TYR A 434 -17.99 1.04 21.77
C TYR A 434 -19.21 1.35 20.90
N LYS A 435 -19.98 0.32 20.51
CA LYS A 435 -21.26 0.51 19.80
C LYS A 435 -22.19 1.48 20.53
N ALA A 436 -22.35 1.32 21.85
CA ALA A 436 -23.22 2.17 22.65
C ALA A 436 -22.66 3.59 22.79
N ILE A 437 -21.36 3.73 23.03
CA ILE A 437 -20.68 5.03 23.18
C ILE A 437 -20.76 5.82 21.86
N GLN A 438 -20.44 5.20 20.75
CA GLN A 438 -20.47 5.84 19.43
C GLN A 438 -21.90 6.20 19.02
N GLN A 439 -22.90 5.39 19.38
CA GLN A 439 -24.28 5.74 19.14
C GLN A 439 -24.70 7.01 19.91
N ALA A 440 -24.22 7.21 21.13
CA ALA A 440 -24.51 8.43 21.86
C ALA A 440 -23.93 9.70 21.20
N LEU A 441 -22.75 9.57 20.53
CA LEU A 441 -22.21 10.65 19.71
C LEU A 441 -23.10 10.90 18.46
N ILE A 442 -23.47 9.82 17.76
CA ILE A 442 -24.27 9.89 16.53
C ILE A 442 -25.63 10.53 16.80
N ASP A 443 -26.30 10.19 17.89
CA ASP A 443 -27.61 10.74 18.24
C ASP A 443 -27.58 12.28 18.36
N VAL A 444 -26.46 12.86 18.79
CA VAL A 444 -26.25 14.32 18.82
C VAL A 444 -25.79 14.86 17.48
N LEU A 445 -24.86 14.17 16.81
CA LEU A 445 -24.35 14.55 15.49
C LEU A 445 -25.44 14.57 14.41
N ASP A 446 -26.43 13.67 14.50
CA ASP A 446 -27.59 13.63 13.60
C ASP A 446 -28.51 14.87 13.72
N THR A 447 -28.32 15.70 14.76
CA THR A 447 -29.04 16.98 14.88
C THR A 447 -28.29 18.15 14.23
N ALA A 448 -27.07 17.94 13.75
CA ALA A 448 -26.18 19.00 13.30
C ALA A 448 -26.66 19.64 11.98
N GLN A 449 -26.66 20.97 11.93
CA GLN A 449 -26.55 21.71 10.70
C GLN A 449 -25.07 21.78 10.25
N TYR A 450 -24.18 21.96 11.23
CA TYR A 450 -22.75 21.91 11.04
C TYR A 450 -22.05 21.56 12.36
N VAL A 451 -20.79 21.12 12.26
CA VAL A 451 -19.91 20.85 13.40
C VAL A 451 -18.76 21.85 13.38
N GLU A 452 -18.45 22.46 14.52
CA GLU A 452 -17.28 23.29 14.72
C GLU A 452 -16.18 22.46 15.40
N VAL A 453 -14.97 22.50 14.82
CA VAL A 453 -13.77 21.88 15.41
C VAL A 453 -12.73 22.97 15.65
N LYS A 454 -12.31 23.14 16.89
CA LYS A 454 -11.34 24.16 17.29
C LYS A 454 -10.15 23.54 17.99
N GLY A 455 -8.96 23.96 17.58
CA GLY A 455 -7.70 23.58 18.19
C GLY A 455 -7.42 24.26 19.52
N ALA A 456 -6.42 23.75 20.23
CA ALA A 456 -5.88 24.28 21.49
C ALA A 456 -4.37 24.07 21.55
N ASN A 457 -3.71 24.59 22.59
CA ASN A 457 -2.29 24.33 22.88
C ASN A 457 -1.33 24.63 21.72
N GLY A 458 -1.63 25.70 20.94
CA GLY A 458 -0.83 26.11 19.78
C GLY A 458 -1.36 25.61 18.44
N ASN A 459 -2.28 24.65 18.43
CA ASN A 459 -2.98 24.22 17.23
C ASN A 459 -4.02 25.27 16.83
N CYS A 460 -3.96 25.76 15.58
CA CYS A 460 -4.82 26.83 15.08
C CYS A 460 -6.03 26.31 14.26
N THR A 461 -6.40 25.07 14.40
CA THR A 461 -7.59 24.51 13.74
C THR A 461 -8.82 25.35 14.10
N ASP A 462 -9.57 25.75 13.07
CA ASP A 462 -10.89 26.39 13.18
C ASP A 462 -11.71 25.98 11.95
N MET A 463 -12.30 24.78 12.02
CA MET A 463 -13.08 24.18 10.96
C MET A 463 -14.56 24.27 11.22
N LYS A 464 -15.33 24.57 10.19
CA LYS A 464 -16.79 24.46 10.15
C LYS A 464 -17.16 23.44 9.07
N VAL A 465 -17.72 22.31 9.51
CA VAL A 465 -18.09 21.19 8.66
C VAL A 465 -19.60 21.15 8.48
N SER A 466 -20.08 21.35 7.27
CA SER A 466 -21.51 21.27 6.94
C SER A 466 -21.96 19.83 6.88
N ILE A 467 -23.09 19.51 7.52
CA ILE A 467 -23.63 18.15 7.63
C ILE A 467 -24.88 18.01 6.77
N MET A 468 -25.05 16.83 6.17
CA MET A 468 -26.23 16.51 5.37
C MET A 468 -27.48 16.52 6.26
N LYS A 469 -28.55 17.10 5.74
CA LYS A 469 -29.82 17.21 6.47
C LYS A 469 -30.59 15.89 6.48
N ILE A 470 -30.93 15.41 7.65
CA ILE A 470 -31.85 14.28 7.84
C ILE A 470 -33.30 14.73 7.58
N THR A 471 -34.05 13.94 6.85
CA THR A 471 -35.46 14.17 6.59
C THR A 471 -36.38 13.33 7.50
N ASP A 472 -35.93 12.16 7.92
CA ASP A 472 -36.62 11.27 8.86
C ASP A 472 -35.64 10.65 9.89
N HIS A 473 -35.53 11.25 11.06
CA HIS A 473 -34.66 10.78 12.15
C HIS A 473 -34.98 9.37 12.69
N LYS A 474 -36.12 8.76 12.29
CA LYS A 474 -36.46 7.40 12.70
C LYS A 474 -35.78 6.33 11.85
N THR A 475 -35.52 6.67 10.61
CA THR A 475 -35.04 5.71 9.60
C THR A 475 -33.70 6.09 8.99
N GLN A 476 -33.20 7.32 9.25
CA GLN A 476 -31.99 7.86 8.65
C GLN A 476 -30.99 8.34 9.70
N THR A 477 -29.73 8.23 9.36
CA THR A 477 -28.57 8.78 10.09
C THR A 477 -27.56 9.34 9.10
N VAL A 478 -26.68 10.25 9.55
CA VAL A 478 -25.64 10.86 8.70
C VAL A 478 -24.22 10.51 9.17
N PHE A 479 -24.08 9.79 10.27
CA PHE A 479 -22.78 9.28 10.70
C PHE A 479 -22.80 7.75 10.79
N GLU A 480 -21.74 7.12 10.31
CA GLU A 480 -21.53 5.70 10.49
C GLU A 480 -20.97 5.41 11.88
N ASN A 481 -21.49 4.36 12.50
CA ASN A 481 -20.97 3.78 13.72
C ASN A 481 -19.91 2.73 13.35
N CYS A 482 -18.66 3.16 13.09
CA CYS A 482 -17.59 2.29 12.61
C CYS A 482 -17.03 1.43 13.76
N LEU A 483 -17.30 0.15 13.65
CA LEU A 483 -16.87 -0.88 14.60
C LEU A 483 -15.81 -1.77 13.93
N ALA A 484 -15.30 -2.77 14.65
CA ALA A 484 -14.28 -3.70 14.13
C ALA A 484 -14.89 -4.67 13.11
N ASP A 485 -15.12 -4.19 11.91
CA ASP A 485 -15.59 -4.93 10.75
C ASP A 485 -14.56 -4.85 9.61
N VAL A 486 -14.53 -3.77 8.86
CA VAL A 486 -13.61 -3.54 7.75
C VAL A 486 -12.23 -3.13 8.25
N ASN A 487 -12.18 -2.15 9.16
CA ASN A 487 -10.96 -1.62 9.76
C ASN A 487 -10.83 -2.08 11.22
N ILE A 488 -9.73 -2.72 11.59
CA ILE A 488 -9.39 -3.14 12.94
C ILE A 488 -8.14 -2.39 13.40
N PRO A 489 -8.20 -1.64 14.51
CA PRO A 489 -9.20 -1.63 15.56
C PRO A 489 -10.46 -0.81 15.27
N LEU A 490 -11.49 -1.04 16.09
CA LEU A 490 -12.70 -0.21 16.12
C LEU A 490 -12.40 1.18 16.67
N GLY A 491 -13.32 2.12 16.44
CA GLY A 491 -13.30 3.30 17.23
C GLY A 491 -13.40 4.63 16.49
N GLU A 492 -14.45 4.80 15.67
CA GLU A 492 -14.78 6.13 15.12
C GLU A 492 -16.25 6.26 14.77
N VAL A 493 -16.67 7.50 14.62
CA VAL A 493 -17.91 7.87 13.94
C VAL A 493 -17.56 8.83 12.81
N PHE A 494 -17.99 8.54 11.58
CA PHE A 494 -17.59 9.30 10.40
C PHE A 494 -18.76 9.63 9.48
N THR A 495 -18.56 10.62 8.61
CA THR A 495 -19.53 11.05 7.60
C THR A 495 -18.81 11.59 6.36
N SER A 496 -19.44 11.46 5.19
CA SER A 496 -19.06 12.26 4.03
C SER A 496 -19.71 13.66 4.18
N PRO A 497 -18.91 14.73 4.37
CA PRO A 497 -19.44 16.05 4.63
C PRO A 497 -20.07 16.68 3.38
N VAL A 498 -21.03 17.60 3.58
CA VAL A 498 -21.46 18.49 2.52
C VAL A 498 -20.34 19.49 2.23
N LEU A 499 -19.82 19.49 1.01
CA LEU A 499 -18.68 20.35 0.66
C LEU A 499 -19.02 21.82 0.73
N LYS A 500 -20.17 22.20 0.20
CA LYS A 500 -20.64 23.58 0.21
C LYS A 500 -20.74 24.13 1.64
N LYS A 501 -20.11 25.27 1.89
CA LYS A 501 -20.00 25.95 3.20
C LYS A 501 -19.12 25.21 4.23
N THR A 502 -18.51 24.08 3.89
CA THR A 502 -17.45 23.52 4.70
C THR A 502 -16.19 24.31 4.47
N THR A 503 -15.69 24.98 5.49
CA THR A 503 -14.60 25.95 5.37
C THR A 503 -13.83 26.06 6.69
N GLY A 504 -12.59 26.54 6.58
CA GLY A 504 -11.77 26.81 7.75
C GLY A 504 -10.31 26.43 7.55
N VAL A 505 -9.61 26.27 8.66
CA VAL A 505 -8.21 25.86 8.70
C VAL A 505 -8.09 24.59 9.55
N LEU A 506 -7.40 23.61 9.01
CA LEU A 506 -6.95 22.41 9.71
C LEU A 506 -5.46 22.55 9.97
N ASN A 507 -5.04 22.35 11.21
CA ASN A 507 -3.65 22.37 11.60
C ASN A 507 -3.31 21.20 12.51
N VAL A 508 -2.12 20.64 12.32
CA VAL A 508 -1.55 19.60 13.22
C VAL A 508 -0.06 19.88 13.41
N SER A 509 0.41 19.75 14.64
CA SER A 509 1.83 20.02 14.97
C SER A 509 2.78 19.02 14.30
N SER A 510 2.36 17.76 14.22
CA SER A 510 3.09 16.68 13.58
C SER A 510 2.12 15.58 13.14
N VAL A 511 2.25 15.12 11.90
CA VAL A 511 1.49 14.00 11.35
C VAL A 511 2.34 13.21 10.36
N TYR A 512 2.10 11.92 10.27
CA TYR A 512 2.73 11.03 9.28
C TYR A 512 1.68 10.69 8.22
N LEU A 513 1.98 11.06 6.98
CA LEU A 513 1.14 10.78 5.81
C LEU A 513 2.01 10.06 4.78
N ASN A 514 1.63 8.85 4.39
CA ASN A 514 2.40 8.02 3.44
C ASN A 514 3.89 7.89 3.83
N ASP A 515 4.16 7.55 5.09
CA ASP A 515 5.49 7.39 5.70
C ASP A 515 6.35 8.67 5.75
N ILE A 516 5.76 9.81 5.40
CA ILE A 516 6.44 11.11 5.43
C ILE A 516 5.94 11.91 6.63
N LYS A 517 6.87 12.37 7.45
CA LYS A 517 6.56 13.28 8.55
C LYS A 517 6.30 14.68 8.02
N PHE A 518 5.15 15.22 8.34
CA PHE A 518 4.82 16.64 8.16
C PHE A 518 4.92 17.34 9.51
N ASN A 519 5.68 18.44 9.56
CA ASN A 519 5.80 19.28 10.74
C ASN A 519 4.94 20.52 10.56
N ASN A 520 4.10 20.82 11.57
CA ASN A 520 3.20 21.96 11.61
C ASN A 520 2.41 22.11 10.29
N LEU A 521 1.79 21.02 9.86
CA LEU A 521 0.97 20.99 8.66
C LEU A 521 -0.26 21.87 8.86
N THR A 522 -0.51 22.78 7.90
CA THR A 522 -1.68 23.65 7.88
C THR A 522 -2.33 23.60 6.51
N VAL A 523 -3.64 23.31 6.48
CA VAL A 523 -4.44 23.21 5.25
C VAL A 523 -5.67 24.10 5.36
N TRP A 524 -5.91 24.95 4.37
CA TRP A 524 -7.08 25.82 4.31
C TRP A 524 -8.12 25.25 3.35
N PHE A 525 -9.37 25.26 3.79
CA PHE A 525 -10.52 24.76 3.02
C PHE A 525 -11.50 25.89 2.68
N GLU A 526 -12.01 25.89 1.46
CA GLU A 526 -13.10 26.74 0.98
C GLU A 526 -14.09 25.87 0.20
N ASP A 527 -15.37 25.90 0.64
CA ASP A 527 -16.42 25.02 0.08
C ASP A 527 -15.98 23.56 -0.02
N GLY A 528 -15.30 23.05 1.02
CA GLY A 528 -14.86 21.68 1.14
C GLY A 528 -13.65 21.28 0.29
N PHE A 529 -13.04 22.20 -0.45
CA PHE A 529 -11.83 21.91 -1.24
C PHE A 529 -10.58 22.52 -0.59
N VAL A 530 -9.46 21.82 -0.74
CA VAL A 530 -8.15 22.34 -0.36
C VAL A 530 -7.86 23.60 -1.19
N LYS A 531 -7.74 24.73 -0.51
CA LYS A 531 -7.49 26.04 -1.13
C LYS A 531 -6.03 26.43 -1.06
N ASP A 532 -5.41 26.16 0.07
CA ASP A 532 -4.01 26.47 0.32
C ASP A 532 -3.45 25.52 1.38
N TYR A 533 -2.14 25.39 1.43
CA TYR A 533 -1.45 24.50 2.36
C TYR A 533 -0.01 24.92 2.59
N THR A 534 0.54 24.62 3.77
CA THR A 534 1.95 24.78 4.13
C THR A 534 2.36 23.78 5.21
N CYS A 535 3.65 23.57 5.36
CA CYS A 535 4.25 22.89 6.49
C CYS A 535 5.62 23.52 6.82
N THR A 536 6.29 23.01 7.85
CA THR A 536 7.60 23.53 8.27
C THR A 536 8.72 22.49 8.19
N ASN A 537 8.64 21.60 7.20
CA ASN A 537 9.66 20.56 6.95
C ASN A 537 10.97 21.13 6.44
N PHE A 538 10.90 22.21 5.67
CA PHE A 538 12.04 22.91 5.06
C PHE A 538 11.97 24.40 5.34
N ASP A 539 13.12 25.07 5.32
CA ASP A 539 13.18 26.54 5.36
C ASP A 539 12.61 27.20 4.08
N ASP A 540 12.53 26.44 2.99
CA ASP A 540 12.03 26.87 1.69
C ASP A 540 10.55 26.51 1.55
N GLU A 541 9.69 27.52 1.51
CA GLU A 541 8.23 27.36 1.37
C GLU A 541 7.84 26.65 0.05
N ALA A 542 8.59 26.85 -1.03
CA ALA A 542 8.31 26.16 -2.28
C ALA A 542 8.49 24.64 -2.13
N LYS A 543 9.51 24.20 -1.39
CA LYS A 543 9.74 22.77 -1.09
C LYS A 543 8.68 22.20 -0.15
N ASN A 544 8.20 22.98 0.83
CA ASN A 544 7.11 22.57 1.71
C ASN A 544 5.84 22.32 0.90
N ARG A 545 5.52 23.20 -0.03
CA ARG A 545 4.36 23.07 -0.92
C ARG A 545 4.51 21.90 -1.88
N GLU A 546 5.70 21.70 -2.46
CA GLU A 546 5.99 20.56 -3.31
C GLU A 546 5.83 19.24 -2.56
N LEU A 547 6.32 19.16 -1.31
CA LEU A 547 6.17 17.98 -0.46
C LEU A 547 4.70 17.59 -0.27
N PHE A 548 3.85 18.55 0.09
CA PHE A 548 2.41 18.31 0.28
C PHE A 548 1.73 17.95 -1.03
N LYS A 549 2.03 18.69 -2.12
CA LYS A 549 1.42 18.44 -3.43
C LYS A 549 1.70 17.04 -3.95
N ALA A 550 2.96 16.60 -3.86
CA ALA A 550 3.36 15.28 -4.36
C ALA A 550 2.80 14.12 -3.52
N ASN A 551 2.66 14.29 -2.20
CA ASN A 551 2.40 13.17 -1.29
C ASN A 551 0.97 13.16 -0.70
N VAL A 552 0.26 14.28 -0.75
CA VAL A 552 -1.12 14.39 -0.24
C VAL A 552 -2.10 14.72 -1.35
N LEU A 553 -1.75 15.64 -2.26
CA LEU A 553 -2.60 15.94 -3.41
C LEU A 553 -2.35 15.00 -4.60
N TYR A 554 -1.31 14.14 -4.57
CA TYR A 554 -0.94 13.25 -5.67
C TYR A 554 -0.89 13.98 -7.02
N ASP A 555 -0.27 15.17 -7.00
CA ASP A 555 -0.15 16.11 -8.13
C ASP A 555 -1.47 16.71 -8.66
N HIS A 556 -2.61 16.42 -8.03
CA HIS A 556 -3.84 17.16 -8.31
C HIS A 556 -3.69 18.64 -7.92
N GLU A 557 -4.45 19.52 -8.55
CA GLU A 557 -4.45 20.93 -8.19
C GLU A 557 -5.16 21.20 -6.85
N THR A 558 -6.17 20.38 -6.55
CA THR A 558 -6.93 20.41 -5.30
C THR A 558 -7.59 19.06 -5.07
N LEU A 559 -7.98 18.78 -3.83
CA LEU A 559 -8.80 17.62 -3.46
C LEU A 559 -10.00 18.11 -2.62
N PRO A 560 -11.16 17.43 -2.75
CA PRO A 560 -12.30 17.64 -1.86
C PRO A 560 -12.05 17.02 -0.49
N LEU A 561 -12.80 17.46 0.51
CA LEU A 561 -12.93 16.77 1.78
C LEU A 561 -13.82 15.53 1.59
N GLY A 562 -13.24 14.35 1.69
CA GLY A 562 -13.95 13.06 1.53
C GLY A 562 -14.62 12.61 2.82
N GLU A 563 -14.02 12.96 3.98
CA GLU A 563 -14.47 12.51 5.28
C GLU A 563 -14.29 13.55 6.37
N PHE A 564 -15.20 13.55 7.33
CA PHE A 564 -15.04 14.09 8.67
C PHE A 564 -15.39 13.01 9.68
N ALA A 565 -14.48 12.76 10.63
CA ALA A 565 -14.64 11.73 11.64
C ALA A 565 -14.21 12.17 13.04
N ILE A 566 -14.70 11.44 14.05
CA ILE A 566 -14.26 11.56 15.44
C ILE A 566 -13.78 10.18 15.89
N GLY A 567 -12.46 9.99 15.94
CA GLY A 567 -11.85 8.80 16.53
C GLY A 567 -12.19 8.70 18.00
N THR A 568 -12.50 7.50 18.47
CA THR A 568 -12.93 7.23 19.86
C THR A 568 -12.01 6.26 20.59
N ASN A 569 -10.95 5.76 19.92
CA ASN A 569 -10.01 4.81 20.51
C ASN A 569 -8.95 5.52 21.37
N THR A 570 -9.42 6.08 22.48
CA THR A 570 -8.55 6.75 23.46
C THR A 570 -7.55 5.81 24.12
N THR A 571 -7.85 4.49 24.17
CA THR A 571 -6.91 3.47 24.64
C THR A 571 -5.69 3.39 23.74
N ALA A 572 -5.88 3.36 22.40
CA ALA A 572 -4.78 3.38 21.46
C ALA A 572 -3.97 4.69 21.57
N TYR A 573 -4.63 5.83 21.72
CA TYR A 573 -3.97 7.12 21.90
C TYR A 573 -3.04 7.14 23.11
N VAL A 574 -3.54 6.73 24.28
CA VAL A 574 -2.76 6.73 25.54
C VAL A 574 -1.61 5.73 25.45
N PHE A 575 -1.88 4.54 24.93
CA PHE A 575 -0.87 3.50 24.72
C PHE A 575 0.25 3.96 23.80
N ALA A 576 -0.09 4.55 22.66
CA ALA A 576 0.88 5.03 21.69
C ALA A 576 1.78 6.15 22.25
N ASN A 577 1.20 7.08 23.02
CA ASN A 577 1.96 8.15 23.67
C ASN A 577 2.87 7.61 24.79
N LYS A 578 2.40 6.65 25.60
CA LYS A 578 3.19 6.02 26.67
C LYS A 578 4.47 5.38 26.10
N HIS A 579 4.37 4.71 24.98
CA HIS A 579 5.50 4.02 24.33
C HIS A 579 6.27 4.90 23.34
N ASP A 580 5.88 6.17 23.16
CA ASP A 580 6.45 7.10 22.16
C ASP A 580 6.49 6.52 20.75
N ILE A 581 5.38 5.88 20.32
CA ILE A 581 5.26 5.20 19.04
C ILE A 581 4.22 5.80 18.09
N VAL A 582 3.60 6.94 18.44
CA VAL A 582 2.57 7.58 17.59
C VAL A 582 3.06 7.76 16.15
N TYR A 583 4.33 8.14 15.98
CA TYR A 583 4.96 8.37 14.69
C TYR A 583 5.29 7.09 13.90
N LYS A 584 5.14 5.92 14.51
CA LYS A 584 5.38 4.61 13.92
C LYS A 584 4.09 3.84 13.61
N LEU A 585 2.95 4.35 14.06
CA LEU A 585 1.67 3.69 13.85
C LEU A 585 1.15 3.90 12.42
N PRO A 586 0.47 2.89 11.83
CA PRO A 586 -0.20 3.06 10.56
C PRO A 586 -1.41 3.98 10.69
N ILE A 587 -1.82 4.57 9.57
CA ILE A 587 -2.98 5.47 9.53
C ILE A 587 -4.24 4.81 10.09
N LEU A 588 -4.43 3.52 9.83
CA LEU A 588 -5.52 2.68 10.33
C LEU A 588 -5.74 2.75 11.85
N ILE A 589 -4.66 2.93 12.64
CA ILE A 589 -4.74 3.10 14.09
C ILE A 589 -4.80 4.59 14.44
N VAL A 590 -3.99 5.42 13.75
CA VAL A 590 -3.88 6.85 14.03
C VAL A 590 -5.21 7.57 13.82
N GLU A 591 -5.96 7.25 12.78
CA GLU A 591 -7.29 7.82 12.51
C GLU A 591 -8.27 7.59 13.66
N LYS A 592 -8.18 6.43 14.34
CA LYS A 592 -9.05 6.11 15.50
C LYS A 592 -8.65 6.86 16.78
N MET A 593 -7.45 7.47 16.84
CA MET A 593 -6.89 8.11 18.03
C MET A 593 -7.25 9.60 18.17
N GLY A 594 -8.12 10.14 17.32
CA GLY A 594 -8.52 11.54 17.40
C GLY A 594 -9.49 11.94 16.30
N PRO A 595 -10.01 13.17 16.34
CA PRO A 595 -10.79 13.71 15.23
C PRO A 595 -9.89 13.86 13.99
N HIS A 596 -10.43 13.50 12.83
CA HIS A 596 -9.67 13.58 11.59
C HIS A 596 -10.50 14.05 10.40
N PHE A 597 -9.78 14.44 9.35
CA PHE A 597 -10.32 14.92 8.10
C PHE A 597 -9.59 14.22 6.96
N ALA A 598 -10.31 13.52 6.09
CA ALA A 598 -9.70 12.96 4.91
C ALA A 598 -9.86 13.86 3.69
N VAL A 599 -8.79 14.03 2.92
CA VAL A 599 -8.84 14.66 1.61
C VAL A 599 -8.82 13.60 0.51
N GLY A 600 -9.65 13.79 -0.52
CA GLY A 600 -9.84 12.84 -1.61
C GLY A 600 -11.26 12.28 -1.72
N ASP A 601 -11.36 11.00 -2.05
CA ASP A 601 -12.64 10.31 -2.24
C ASP A 601 -13.34 10.04 -0.90
N THR A 602 -14.66 9.81 -0.93
CA THR A 602 -15.43 9.41 0.24
C THR A 602 -15.10 7.97 0.65
N CYS A 603 -15.36 7.59 1.90
CA CYS A 603 -15.21 6.21 2.39
C CYS A 603 -16.09 5.21 1.62
N TYR A 604 -17.14 5.69 0.98
CA TYR A 604 -18.04 4.88 0.15
C TYR A 604 -17.68 4.86 -1.34
N SER A 605 -16.50 5.34 -1.71
CA SER A 605 -16.05 5.43 -3.10
C SER A 605 -16.34 4.13 -3.88
N ARG A 606 -17.08 4.26 -4.98
CA ARG A 606 -17.57 3.18 -5.86
C ARG A 606 -18.57 2.21 -5.21
N ALA A 607 -19.10 2.52 -4.03
CA ALA A 607 -20.13 1.79 -3.33
C ALA A 607 -21.26 2.71 -2.78
N GLU A 608 -21.32 3.97 -3.22
CA GLU A 608 -22.22 4.99 -2.70
C GLU A 608 -23.71 4.64 -2.90
N ASP A 609 -24.02 3.85 -3.93
CA ASP A 609 -25.38 3.42 -4.22
C ASP A 609 -25.78 2.14 -3.44
N VAL A 610 -24.88 1.57 -2.64
CA VAL A 610 -25.19 0.42 -1.77
C VAL A 610 -25.96 0.90 -0.56
N TYR A 611 -27.03 0.18 -0.23
CA TYR A 611 -27.82 0.43 0.98
C TYR A 611 -27.03 -0.05 2.20
N VAL A 612 -26.68 0.86 3.08
CA VAL A 612 -25.91 0.57 4.32
C VAL A 612 -26.67 1.10 5.51
N THR A 613 -26.65 0.36 6.61
CA THR A 613 -27.30 0.74 7.86
C THR A 613 -26.32 0.69 9.03
N ASN A 614 -26.53 1.57 10.00
CA ASN A 614 -25.92 1.43 11.31
C ASN A 614 -26.49 0.23 12.09
N PRO A 615 -25.81 -0.25 13.14
CA PRO A 615 -26.31 -1.33 13.98
C PRO A 615 -27.66 -1.07 14.68
N ASP A 616 -28.17 0.17 14.68
CA ASP A 616 -29.51 0.53 15.14
C ASP A 616 -30.60 0.38 14.07
N GLY A 617 -30.21 0.02 12.83
CA GLY A 617 -31.09 -0.21 11.68
C GLY A 617 -31.41 1.04 10.87
N LYS A 618 -30.88 2.22 11.20
CA LYS A 618 -31.07 3.43 10.40
C LYS A 618 -30.16 3.43 9.18
N GLU A 619 -30.70 3.88 8.04
CA GLU A 619 -29.96 4.06 6.80
C GLU A 619 -28.94 5.19 6.91
N ILE A 620 -27.69 4.95 6.53
CA ILE A 620 -26.65 5.96 6.39
C ILE A 620 -26.87 6.68 5.05
N ILE A 621 -27.31 7.94 5.11
CA ILE A 621 -27.64 8.71 3.88
C ILE A 621 -26.48 9.55 3.35
N SER A 622 -25.42 9.79 4.13
CA SER A 622 -24.26 10.61 3.80
C SER A 622 -23.15 9.82 3.12
N ARG A 623 -23.49 8.96 2.17
CA ARG A 623 -22.54 8.17 1.39
C ARG A 623 -21.90 8.96 0.24
N ASP A 624 -22.52 10.08 -0.11
CA ASP A 624 -22.10 10.96 -1.20
C ASP A 624 -21.70 12.36 -0.70
N ASN A 625 -20.80 12.99 -1.44
CA ASN A 625 -20.64 14.43 -1.46
C ASN A 625 -20.91 14.98 -2.88
N GLU A 626 -20.75 16.29 -3.09
CA GLU A 626 -21.02 16.92 -4.39
C GLU A 626 -20.11 16.40 -5.51
N VAL A 627 -18.91 15.88 -5.17
CA VAL A 627 -17.95 15.34 -6.15
C VAL A 627 -18.33 13.90 -6.52
N SER A 628 -18.55 13.01 -5.56
CA SER A 628 -18.91 11.63 -5.85
C SER A 628 -20.24 11.51 -6.62
N LEU A 629 -21.17 12.45 -6.38
CA LEU A 629 -22.43 12.56 -7.16
C LEU A 629 -22.22 12.81 -8.65
N LEU A 630 -21.06 13.35 -9.07
CA LEU A 630 -20.73 13.54 -10.49
C LEU A 630 -20.65 12.23 -11.25
N ARG A 631 -20.50 11.06 -10.57
CA ARG A 631 -20.52 9.76 -11.25
C ARG A 631 -21.78 9.55 -12.09
N LYS A 632 -22.86 10.22 -11.76
CA LYS A 632 -24.16 10.15 -12.48
C LYS A 632 -24.23 11.01 -13.73
N THR A 633 -23.35 12.00 -13.87
CA THR A 633 -23.37 12.99 -14.97
C THR A 633 -22.03 13.17 -15.66
N GLU A 634 -20.94 13.15 -14.91
CA GLU A 634 -19.55 13.35 -15.37
C GLU A 634 -18.62 12.35 -14.67
N PRO A 635 -18.70 11.04 -14.99
CA PRO A 635 -18.00 9.97 -14.24
C PRO A 635 -16.49 10.18 -14.11
N ASP A 636 -15.85 10.76 -15.11
CA ASP A 636 -14.41 11.03 -15.15
C ASP A 636 -13.95 12.06 -14.09
N LYS A 637 -14.90 12.79 -13.47
CA LYS A 637 -14.63 13.81 -12.46
C LYS A 637 -15.04 13.38 -11.05
N ALA A 638 -15.63 12.20 -10.91
CA ALA A 638 -16.24 11.76 -9.65
C ALA A 638 -15.25 11.20 -8.63
N TYR A 639 -14.06 10.76 -9.08
CA TYR A 639 -13.10 10.07 -8.24
C TYR A 639 -11.68 10.54 -8.49
N TYR A 640 -10.94 10.68 -7.39
CA TYR A 640 -9.52 11.02 -7.37
C TYR A 640 -8.63 9.79 -7.13
N ASN A 641 -9.24 8.67 -6.69
CA ASN A 641 -8.59 7.41 -6.31
C ASN A 641 -7.51 7.58 -5.23
N CYS A 642 -7.74 8.50 -4.34
CA CYS A 642 -6.94 8.71 -3.14
C CYS A 642 -7.86 9.09 -1.97
N HIS A 643 -7.39 8.76 -0.75
CA HIS A 643 -8.03 9.09 0.51
C HIS A 643 -6.91 9.21 1.55
N THR A 644 -6.77 10.36 2.17
CA THR A 644 -5.66 10.64 3.09
C THR A 644 -6.18 11.33 4.35
N ASP A 645 -6.09 10.64 5.49
CA ASP A 645 -6.57 11.09 6.78
C ASP A 645 -5.53 11.97 7.48
N ILE A 646 -5.97 13.10 7.98
CA ILE A 646 -5.17 14.03 8.78
C ILE A 646 -5.78 14.10 10.16
N THR A 647 -5.19 13.41 11.12
CA THR A 647 -5.68 13.27 12.49
C THR A 647 -5.13 14.35 13.39
N ILE A 648 -6.00 14.95 14.22
CA ILE A 648 -5.63 15.93 15.24
C ILE A 648 -5.52 15.17 16.58
N PRO A 649 -4.36 15.21 17.26
CA PRO A 649 -4.21 14.59 18.57
C PRO A 649 -5.16 15.20 19.62
N TYR A 650 -5.63 14.42 20.61
CA TYR A 650 -6.56 14.91 21.62
C TYR A 650 -6.03 16.08 22.46
N ASP A 651 -4.73 16.15 22.69
CA ASP A 651 -4.08 17.26 23.41
C ASP A 651 -3.98 18.56 22.58
N GLU A 652 -4.20 18.48 21.27
CA GLU A 652 -4.29 19.62 20.36
C GLU A 652 -5.75 20.07 20.11
N ILE A 653 -6.74 19.34 20.62
CA ILE A 653 -8.15 19.68 20.49
C ILE A 653 -8.61 20.60 21.62
N GLY A 654 -9.19 21.75 21.24
CA GLY A 654 -9.95 22.61 22.15
C GLY A 654 -11.37 22.08 22.32
N ASN A 655 -12.20 22.30 21.32
CA ASN A 655 -13.61 21.92 21.36
C ASN A 655 -14.08 21.28 20.03
N ILE A 656 -15.01 20.32 20.17
CA ILE A 656 -15.88 19.88 19.08
C ILE A 656 -17.32 20.15 19.50
N THR A 657 -18.00 21.01 18.75
CA THR A 657 -19.34 21.50 19.09
C THR A 657 -20.30 21.27 17.92
N VAL A 658 -21.38 20.57 18.17
CA VAL A 658 -22.51 20.41 17.26
C VAL A 658 -23.38 21.68 17.32
N VAL A 659 -23.75 22.21 16.17
CA VAL A 659 -24.67 23.34 16.05
C VAL A 659 -25.88 22.91 15.24
N ALA A 660 -27.04 22.85 15.88
CA ALA A 660 -28.29 22.46 15.25
C ALA A 660 -28.94 23.62 14.46
N GLU A 661 -29.95 23.32 13.62
CA GLU A 661 -30.65 24.33 12.81
C GLU A 661 -31.30 25.46 13.63
N ASP A 662 -31.76 25.18 14.85
CA ASP A 662 -32.35 26.16 15.77
C ASP A 662 -31.29 26.99 16.53
N GLY A 663 -30.00 26.75 16.29
CA GLY A 663 -28.89 27.40 16.95
C GLY A 663 -28.47 26.77 18.27
N THR A 664 -29.10 25.68 18.69
CA THR A 664 -28.66 24.92 19.88
C THR A 664 -27.22 24.42 19.69
N ARG A 665 -26.41 24.56 20.73
CA ARG A 665 -25.01 24.17 20.74
C ARG A 665 -24.75 23.07 21.75
N THR A 666 -24.21 21.96 21.34
CA THR A 666 -23.86 20.81 22.20
C THR A 666 -22.40 20.48 22.01
N ASP A 667 -21.64 20.53 23.09
CA ASP A 667 -20.23 20.16 23.09
C ASP A 667 -20.08 18.63 23.21
N LEU A 668 -19.35 18.02 22.31
CA LEU A 668 -18.95 16.61 22.36
C LEU A 668 -17.62 16.45 23.10
N ILE A 669 -16.67 17.33 22.77
CA ILE A 669 -15.33 17.38 23.35
C ILE A 669 -15.02 18.80 23.84
N LYS A 670 -14.41 18.92 25.02
CA LYS A 670 -13.83 20.15 25.56
C LYS A 670 -12.43 19.89 26.08
N ASN A 671 -11.47 20.72 25.67
CA ASN A 671 -10.07 20.59 26.08
C ASN A 671 -9.55 19.13 25.91
N GLY A 672 -9.82 18.52 24.76
CA GLY A 672 -9.40 17.16 24.43
C GLY A 672 -10.07 16.04 25.23
N ARG A 673 -11.19 16.31 25.94
CA ARG A 673 -11.92 15.30 26.74
C ARG A 673 -13.37 15.22 26.29
N PHE A 674 -13.91 14.03 26.24
CA PHE A 674 -15.32 13.78 25.96
C PHE A 674 -16.18 14.31 27.14
N VAL A 675 -17.20 15.10 26.82
CA VAL A 675 -18.06 15.74 27.83
C VAL A 675 -19.55 15.39 27.66
N LEU A 676 -19.91 14.73 26.56
CA LEU A 676 -21.27 14.28 26.32
C LEU A 676 -21.63 13.09 27.19
N ASP A 677 -22.82 13.10 27.78
CA ASP A 677 -23.36 11.94 28.50
C ASP A 677 -23.38 10.69 27.63
N GLY A 678 -23.01 9.53 28.18
CA GLY A 678 -22.85 8.27 27.42
C GLY A 678 -21.47 8.07 26.81
N THR A 679 -20.62 9.12 26.75
CA THR A 679 -19.28 9.02 26.15
C THR A 679 -18.14 9.12 27.17
N LEU A 680 -18.46 9.48 28.43
CA LEU A 680 -17.46 9.78 29.47
C LEU A 680 -16.48 8.64 29.73
N ALA A 681 -16.90 7.38 29.51
CA ALA A 681 -16.03 6.21 29.67
C ALA A 681 -14.84 6.19 28.72
N LEU A 682 -14.85 6.98 27.65
CA LEU A 682 -13.69 7.17 26.78
C LEU A 682 -12.55 7.92 27.50
N ASN A 683 -12.88 8.69 28.53
CA ASN A 683 -11.85 9.39 29.29
C ASN A 683 -11.11 8.50 30.30
N ASP A 684 -11.59 7.28 30.56
CA ASP A 684 -10.97 6.36 31.53
C ASP A 684 -9.51 6.04 31.12
N ALA A 685 -9.24 5.93 29.83
CA ALA A 685 -7.90 5.68 29.32
C ALA A 685 -6.89 6.77 29.72
N PHE A 686 -7.31 8.03 29.81
CA PHE A 686 -6.45 9.15 30.22
C PHE A 686 -6.14 9.17 31.72
N LEU A 687 -6.88 8.39 32.52
CA LEU A 687 -6.75 8.32 33.99
C LEU A 687 -5.94 7.09 34.42
N THR A 688 -5.79 6.10 33.55
CA THR A 688 -5.03 4.89 33.84
C THR A 688 -3.57 5.07 33.43
N GLU A 689 -2.64 4.80 34.34
CA GLU A 689 -1.25 4.46 33.97
C GLU A 689 -1.32 3.07 33.34
N LEU A 690 -1.50 3.03 32.00
CA LEU A 690 -1.50 1.79 31.23
C LEU A 690 -0.11 1.18 31.18
#